data_2311a61a9c021ebab113db4bcc2e4a3e
#
_entry.id   2311a61a9c021ebab113db4bcc2e4a3e
#
_cell.length_a   1.000
_cell.length_b   1.000
_cell.length_c   1.000
_cell.angle_alpha   90.00
_cell.angle_beta   90.00
_cell.angle_gamma   90.00
#
_symmetry.space_group_name_H-M   'P 1'
#
loop_
_entity.id
_entity.type
_entity.pdbx_description
1 polymer ?
#
loop_
_entity_poly.entity_id
_entity_poly.type
_entity_poly.pdbx_seq_one_letter_code
_entity_poly.pdbx_strand_id
1 'polypeptide(L)'
;MTKDKLFPVLLIFILTLITFSSLFTGKLPIPSDTIVGLYHPYRDFYASSYPRGIPFKNFLITDPVRQQLPWRILALDSLKKWELPIWNPYNFAGTPLMGNMQHAVFYPLNLLFYIFPTSYAWSLQVLLQIVLAFIFMYFYVSSLKLHRYASVLSALSFALSGFAVAWLEWNTIVHVWLWLPLILLSIDKVIFNYIHNSHIELSYSEFRVNLKGYKAWVLSFLFALLSSFFAGHLHTFFYVFIVQIAYLGARLYQQCKKKQLISIFVILYSFFFIFSAFQWFSTFEFISLSARSVDIDWYKAGWFIPWQHFIQFIVPDFFGNPSTLNYWGEWNYGEFVGYIGLLPIILSVYAIFFRYDKKTFFFGSLFFLSLIFAFPTLFAKIPFLLSIPFFSTAQPTRLISISCFSLAILAGLGADYYLMDKKRIFYSIGIFGILIGLVYMLIFLGGNTEVYSMESMKVALRNTFIPSVLYIACVFSLMAPRFLKIKKEYIMVLLIGITLFDLLRFYNKFTPFTDSNFLFPSTKSITFLQKNIGYSRIMSLDNRIFPPNFSIIYKIPSIEGYDPMYLRRYGELITASERGAPDISPPFGFNRIISPKTYTSHIIDLIGVKYFLTLNDINDSSLKKVFQEGETRIYENLEVFPKVFFVSSTHFAKDKNHAIDLLFNQQPNLRSVAIVEGLPSEYAFVTNSNLGIGVASIKQYRENKIVIETTNKYSGFLVLMDSYYPSWKAQIDGENTFIYRTNYNFRGIFVPAGSHKIIFFTSLI
;
A
#
# COMPACT_ATOMS: atom_id res chain seq x y z
N MET A 1 7.65 31.39 26.12
CA MET A 1 6.91 30.11 26.11
C MET A 1 6.59 29.76 27.56
N THR A 2 5.32 29.59 27.92
CA THR A 2 4.96 29.19 29.28
C THR A 2 5.53 27.77 29.54
N LYS A 3 5.95 27.47 30.78
CA LYS A 3 6.48 26.14 31.20
C LYS A 3 5.59 24.98 30.73
N ASP A 4 4.30 25.27 30.55
CA ASP A 4 3.29 24.28 30.13
C ASP A 4 3.41 23.82 28.67
N LYS A 5 4.00 24.64 27.80
CA LYS A 5 4.20 24.30 26.38
C LYS A 5 5.59 23.69 26.11
N LEU A 6 6.48 23.75 27.09
CA LEU A 6 7.88 23.29 26.92
C LEU A 6 7.96 21.76 26.85
N PHE A 7 7.24 21.04 27.72
CA PHE A 7 7.32 19.58 27.79
C PHE A 7 6.93 18.85 26.50
N PRO A 8 5.75 19.11 25.87
CA PRO A 8 5.42 18.47 24.60
C PRO A 8 6.38 18.84 23.45
N VAL A 9 6.89 20.08 23.41
CA VAL A 9 7.88 20.49 22.40
C VAL A 9 9.20 19.76 22.58
N LEU A 10 9.68 19.64 23.83
CA LEU A 10 10.89 18.88 24.15
C LEU A 10 10.75 17.41 23.76
N LEU A 11 9.59 16.81 24.05
CA LEU A 11 9.35 15.42 23.68
C LEU A 11 9.27 15.20 22.17
N ILE A 12 8.63 16.10 21.41
CA ILE A 12 8.66 16.07 19.94
C ILE A 12 10.10 16.15 19.44
N PHE A 13 10.90 17.04 20.00
CA PHE A 13 12.31 17.19 19.62
C PHE A 13 13.11 15.91 19.91
N ILE A 14 12.98 15.33 21.10
CA ILE A 14 13.62 14.07 21.47
C ILE A 14 13.16 12.94 20.55
N LEU A 15 11.86 12.81 20.31
CA LEU A 15 11.31 11.80 19.43
C LEU A 15 11.87 11.94 18.00
N THR A 16 11.94 13.17 17.49
CA THR A 16 12.54 13.47 16.18
C THR A 16 14.00 13.06 16.14
N LEU A 17 14.81 13.46 17.12
CA LEU A 17 16.23 13.08 17.20
C LEU A 17 16.44 11.57 17.21
N ILE A 18 15.65 10.84 18.00
CA ILE A 18 15.76 9.38 18.09
C ILE A 18 15.37 8.74 16.76
N THR A 19 14.23 9.12 16.19
CA THR A 19 13.73 8.48 14.95
C THR A 19 14.58 8.81 13.74
N PHE A 20 15.17 10.04 13.65
CA PHE A 20 16.02 10.46 12.55
C PHE A 20 17.50 10.12 12.74
N SER A 21 17.90 9.57 13.89
CA SER A 21 19.32 9.29 14.21
C SER A 21 20.01 8.40 13.17
N SER A 22 19.31 7.46 12.58
CA SER A 22 19.84 6.54 11.57
C SER A 22 20.31 7.26 10.29
N LEU A 23 19.67 8.37 9.91
CA LEU A 23 20.06 9.13 8.72
C LEU A 23 21.47 9.73 8.84
N PHE A 24 21.88 10.10 10.05
CA PHE A 24 23.23 10.62 10.31
C PHE A 24 24.32 9.55 10.19
N THR A 25 23.94 8.26 10.22
CA THR A 25 24.86 7.13 10.04
C THR A 25 24.78 6.54 8.62
N GLY A 26 24.10 7.20 7.69
CA GLY A 26 23.91 6.72 6.30
C GLY A 26 22.96 5.53 6.17
N LYS A 27 22.26 5.15 7.25
CA LYS A 27 21.28 4.07 7.24
C LYS A 27 19.88 4.61 7.04
N LEU A 28 19.19 4.07 6.07
CA LEU A 28 17.86 4.51 5.63
C LEU A 28 16.77 3.51 6.08
N PRO A 29 15.59 3.97 6.48
CA PRO A 29 14.44 3.12 6.76
C PRO A 29 13.83 2.61 5.44
N ILE A 30 14.60 1.81 4.70
CA ILE A 30 14.24 1.20 3.42
C ILE A 30 14.74 -0.25 3.47
N PRO A 31 13.88 -1.28 3.32
CA PRO A 31 14.25 -2.69 3.49
C PRO A 31 15.01 -3.24 2.26
N SER A 32 16.05 -2.55 1.82
CA SER A 32 16.83 -2.94 0.64
C SER A 32 17.81 -4.09 0.89
N ASP A 33 18.24 -4.30 2.14
CA ASP A 33 19.06 -5.43 2.57
C ASP A 33 18.41 -6.79 2.24
N THR A 34 17.12 -6.90 2.49
CA THR A 34 16.36 -8.12 2.17
C THR A 34 16.38 -8.42 0.66
N ILE A 35 16.29 -7.38 -0.18
CA ILE A 35 16.27 -7.54 -1.63
C ILE A 35 17.64 -8.03 -2.13
N VAL A 36 18.71 -7.34 -1.76
CA VAL A 36 20.07 -7.73 -2.22
C VAL A 36 20.56 -9.02 -1.57
N GLY A 37 20.03 -9.37 -0.39
CA GLY A 37 20.36 -10.62 0.31
C GLY A 37 19.62 -11.85 -0.22
N LEU A 38 18.41 -11.69 -0.78
CA LEU A 38 17.59 -12.82 -1.23
C LEU A 38 17.59 -13.05 -2.74
N TYR A 39 17.81 -12.01 -3.56
CA TYR A 39 17.57 -12.06 -5.00
C TYR A 39 18.85 -11.97 -5.84
N HIS A 40 18.89 -12.77 -6.90
CA HIS A 40 19.84 -12.61 -7.99
C HIS A 40 19.38 -11.51 -8.98
N PRO A 41 20.29 -10.82 -9.67
CA PRO A 41 21.74 -11.00 -9.66
C PRO A 41 22.48 -10.29 -8.52
N TYR A 42 21.78 -9.70 -7.54
CA TYR A 42 22.43 -8.94 -6.45
C TYR A 42 23.27 -9.85 -5.55
N ARG A 43 22.79 -11.06 -5.26
CA ARG A 43 23.55 -12.06 -4.51
C ARG A 43 24.87 -12.37 -5.19
N ASP A 44 24.85 -12.50 -6.52
CA ASP A 44 26.07 -12.74 -7.31
C ASP A 44 27.01 -11.55 -7.24
N PHE A 45 26.47 -10.34 -7.36
CA PHE A 45 27.23 -9.09 -7.29
C PHE A 45 27.95 -8.91 -5.94
N TYR A 46 27.29 -9.22 -4.84
CA TYR A 46 27.82 -9.07 -3.49
C TYR A 46 28.52 -10.33 -2.95
N ALA A 47 28.61 -11.42 -3.71
CA ALA A 47 29.14 -12.72 -3.24
C ALA A 47 30.56 -12.64 -2.68
N SER A 48 31.43 -11.84 -3.28
CA SER A 48 32.82 -11.65 -2.79
C SER A 48 32.89 -10.91 -1.46
N SER A 49 32.02 -9.90 -1.25
CA SER A 49 32.00 -9.08 -0.03
C SER A 49 31.23 -9.75 1.10
N TYR A 50 30.25 -10.58 0.75
CA TYR A 50 29.37 -11.30 1.69
C TYR A 50 29.24 -12.78 1.33
N PRO A 51 30.29 -13.62 1.54
CA PRO A 51 30.28 -15.03 1.14
C PRO A 51 29.18 -15.87 1.79
N ARG A 52 28.69 -15.44 2.98
CA ARG A 52 27.57 -16.07 3.70
C ARG A 52 26.21 -15.46 3.41
N GLY A 53 26.13 -14.54 2.44
CA GLY A 53 24.96 -13.72 2.15
C GLY A 53 24.89 -12.43 2.99
N ILE A 54 24.20 -11.45 2.45
CA ILE A 54 23.98 -10.17 3.13
C ILE A 54 23.01 -10.40 4.30
N PRO A 55 23.35 -9.98 5.54
CA PRO A 55 22.44 -10.08 6.66
C PRO A 55 21.28 -9.09 6.45
N PHE A 56 20.05 -9.58 6.59
CA PHE A 56 18.84 -8.75 6.51
C PHE A 56 18.03 -8.85 7.80
N LYS A 57 17.29 -7.77 8.10
CA LYS A 57 16.60 -7.67 9.38
C LYS A 57 15.16 -8.18 9.32
N ASN A 58 14.37 -7.77 8.35
CA ASN A 58 12.94 -8.05 8.33
C ASN A 58 12.44 -8.43 6.93
N PHE A 59 12.30 -9.74 6.69
CA PHE A 59 11.85 -10.27 5.40
C PHE A 59 10.35 -10.01 5.10
N LEU A 60 9.56 -9.63 6.09
CA LEU A 60 8.14 -9.28 5.91
C LEU A 60 7.98 -7.97 5.13
N ILE A 61 8.89 -7.01 5.34
CA ILE A 61 8.77 -5.67 4.78
C ILE A 61 9.55 -5.61 3.46
N THR A 62 9.00 -6.16 2.38
CA THR A 62 9.62 -6.08 1.04
C THR A 62 8.83 -5.22 0.07
N ASP A 63 7.53 -5.08 0.28
CA ASP A 63 6.64 -4.32 -0.60
C ASP A 63 7.08 -2.87 -0.84
N PRO A 64 7.59 -2.11 0.16
CA PRO A 64 8.07 -0.76 -0.06
C PRO A 64 9.03 -0.61 -1.23
N VAL A 65 10.02 -1.50 -1.34
CA VAL A 65 11.02 -1.51 -2.43
C VAL A 65 10.57 -2.28 -3.66
N ARG A 66 9.60 -3.20 -3.53
CA ARG A 66 9.08 -4.01 -4.63
C ARG A 66 7.85 -3.40 -5.31
N GLN A 67 7.14 -2.47 -4.67
CA GLN A 67 5.90 -1.87 -5.17
C GLN A 67 5.90 -0.34 -5.08
N GLN A 68 5.75 0.22 -3.88
CA GLN A 68 5.43 1.63 -3.67
C GLN A 68 6.53 2.55 -4.19
N LEU A 69 7.79 2.27 -3.89
CA LEU A 69 8.92 3.11 -4.32
C LEU A 69 9.12 3.08 -5.85
N PRO A 70 9.14 1.92 -6.54
CA PRO A 70 9.18 1.86 -8.00
C PRO A 70 8.04 2.63 -8.67
N TRP A 71 6.80 2.45 -8.24
CA TRP A 71 5.66 3.16 -8.81
C TRP A 71 5.75 4.68 -8.60
N ARG A 72 6.19 5.10 -7.40
CA ARG A 72 6.36 6.52 -7.09
C ARG A 72 7.47 7.16 -7.90
N ILE A 73 8.59 6.50 -8.10
CA ILE A 73 9.68 6.97 -8.96
C ILE A 73 9.18 7.17 -10.38
N LEU A 74 8.50 6.19 -10.96
CA LEU A 74 7.97 6.28 -12.33
C LEU A 74 6.97 7.44 -12.45
N ALA A 75 6.06 7.57 -11.48
CA ALA A 75 5.05 8.63 -11.49
C ALA A 75 5.66 10.03 -11.33
N LEU A 76 6.68 10.17 -10.46
CA LEU A 76 7.42 11.43 -10.29
C LEU A 76 8.25 11.77 -11.54
N ASP A 77 8.85 10.77 -12.19
CA ASP A 77 9.58 10.97 -13.46
C ASP A 77 8.66 11.53 -14.55
N SER A 78 7.40 11.09 -14.61
CA SER A 78 6.40 11.65 -15.51
C SER A 78 6.06 13.10 -15.15
N LEU A 79 5.77 13.40 -13.88
CA LEU A 79 5.47 14.77 -13.45
C LEU A 79 6.64 15.74 -13.66
N LYS A 80 7.88 15.30 -13.48
CA LYS A 80 9.08 16.12 -13.77
C LYS A 80 9.20 16.48 -15.25
N LYS A 81 8.58 15.70 -16.14
CA LYS A 81 8.48 15.97 -17.58
C LYS A 81 7.20 16.74 -17.97
N TRP A 82 6.41 17.19 -16.97
CA TRP A 82 5.09 17.80 -17.16
C TRP A 82 4.07 16.88 -17.84
N GLU A 83 4.22 15.56 -17.67
CA GLU A 83 3.30 14.53 -18.13
C GLU A 83 2.57 13.90 -16.95
N LEU A 84 1.31 13.54 -17.13
CA LEU A 84 0.57 12.77 -16.13
C LEU A 84 1.07 11.31 -16.12
N PRO A 85 1.16 10.65 -14.96
CA PRO A 85 1.63 9.26 -14.84
C PRO A 85 0.49 8.28 -15.20
N ILE A 86 0.08 8.20 -16.47
CA ILE A 86 -1.11 7.45 -16.89
C ILE A 86 -0.78 5.97 -17.05
N TRP A 87 0.37 5.65 -17.68
CA TRP A 87 0.72 4.29 -18.09
C TRP A 87 2.10 3.85 -17.60
N ASN A 88 2.21 2.57 -17.24
CA ASN A 88 3.46 1.90 -16.92
C ASN A 88 3.75 0.80 -17.96
N PRO A 89 4.72 0.96 -18.86
CA PRO A 89 5.05 -0.03 -19.89
C PRO A 89 5.96 -1.15 -19.43
N TYR A 90 6.49 -1.08 -18.20
CA TYR A 90 7.57 -1.95 -17.72
C TYR A 90 7.10 -3.25 -17.06
N ASN A 91 5.81 -3.35 -16.70
CA ASN A 91 5.20 -4.54 -16.05
C ASN A 91 4.01 -5.03 -16.85
N PHE A 92 3.69 -6.34 -16.76
CA PHE A 92 2.45 -6.93 -17.28
C PHE A 92 2.20 -6.65 -18.76
N ALA A 93 3.27 -6.51 -19.56
CA ALA A 93 3.18 -6.04 -20.93
C ALA A 93 2.48 -4.68 -21.11
N GLY A 94 2.46 -3.87 -20.05
CA GLY A 94 1.80 -2.58 -19.94
C GLY A 94 0.57 -2.59 -19.02
N THR A 95 0.49 -1.61 -18.11
CA THR A 95 -0.59 -1.50 -17.10
C THR A 95 -0.90 -0.04 -16.76
N PRO A 96 -2.15 0.30 -16.34
CA PRO A 96 -2.47 1.65 -15.89
C PRO A 96 -1.66 2.01 -14.64
N LEU A 97 -0.93 3.12 -14.67
CA LEU A 97 -0.23 3.63 -13.49
C LEU A 97 -1.14 4.55 -12.68
N MET A 98 -1.87 5.45 -13.35
CA MET A 98 -2.76 6.42 -12.70
C MET A 98 -3.87 5.73 -11.89
N GLY A 99 -4.42 4.62 -12.39
CA GLY A 99 -5.42 3.81 -11.70
C GLY A 99 -4.89 3.15 -10.43
N ASN A 100 -3.58 2.87 -10.37
CA ASN A 100 -2.92 2.38 -9.17
C ASN A 100 -2.63 3.54 -8.21
N MET A 101 -3.51 3.74 -7.25
CA MET A 101 -3.44 4.84 -6.31
C MET A 101 -2.20 4.82 -5.40
N GLN A 102 -1.51 3.65 -5.25
CA GLN A 102 -0.40 3.47 -4.30
C GLN A 102 0.90 4.18 -4.72
N HIS A 103 1.02 4.66 -5.96
CA HIS A 103 2.11 5.57 -6.31
C HIS A 103 2.07 6.88 -5.51
N ALA A 104 0.88 7.28 -5.02
CA ALA A 104 0.64 8.43 -4.14
C ALA A 104 1.30 9.74 -4.63
N VAL A 105 1.44 9.96 -5.95
CA VAL A 105 2.25 11.04 -6.51
C VAL A 105 1.71 12.44 -6.19
N PHE A 106 0.40 12.58 -5.96
CA PHE A 106 -0.25 13.85 -5.61
C PHE A 106 -0.25 14.15 -4.11
N TYR A 107 0.38 13.30 -3.30
CA TYR A 107 0.51 13.53 -1.87
C TYR A 107 1.45 14.74 -1.60
N PRO A 108 1.05 15.72 -0.77
CA PRO A 108 1.80 16.96 -0.61
C PRO A 108 3.26 16.78 -0.18
N LEU A 109 3.59 15.77 0.62
CA LEU A 109 4.97 15.53 1.06
C LEU A 109 5.88 15.03 -0.08
N ASN A 110 5.35 14.71 -1.26
CA ASN A 110 6.18 14.40 -2.43
C ASN A 110 6.99 15.60 -2.93
N LEU A 111 6.71 16.81 -2.46
CA LEU A 111 7.60 17.97 -2.68
C LEU A 111 9.03 17.69 -2.21
N LEU A 112 9.23 16.81 -1.24
CA LEU A 112 10.57 16.39 -0.79
C LEU A 112 11.41 15.75 -1.91
N PHE A 113 10.80 15.06 -2.87
CA PHE A 113 11.51 14.45 -4.01
C PHE A 113 12.01 15.43 -5.07
N TYR A 114 11.61 16.70 -4.98
CA TYR A 114 12.14 17.78 -5.80
C TYR A 114 13.32 18.49 -5.12
N ILE A 115 13.50 18.29 -3.81
CA ILE A 115 14.52 18.95 -2.99
C ILE A 115 15.67 18.00 -2.65
N PHE A 116 15.34 16.74 -2.34
CA PHE A 116 16.28 15.73 -1.86
C PHE A 116 16.44 14.58 -2.85
N PRO A 117 17.59 13.87 -2.85
CA PRO A 117 17.72 12.59 -3.55
C PRO A 117 16.61 11.60 -3.14
N THR A 118 16.18 10.76 -4.07
CA THR A 118 15.01 9.85 -3.90
C THR A 118 15.06 9.04 -2.62
N SER A 119 16.19 8.45 -2.28
CA SER A 119 16.35 7.63 -1.06
C SER A 119 16.16 8.43 0.22
N TYR A 120 16.70 9.65 0.27
CA TYR A 120 16.54 10.56 1.41
C TYR A 120 15.12 11.13 1.48
N ALA A 121 14.53 11.53 0.35
CA ALA A 121 13.15 12.01 0.29
C ALA A 121 12.16 10.96 0.80
N TRP A 122 12.32 9.71 0.37
CA TRP A 122 11.54 8.57 0.88
C TRP A 122 11.73 8.39 2.37
N SER A 123 12.97 8.36 2.84
CA SER A 123 13.32 8.18 4.25
C SER A 123 12.76 9.28 5.14
N LEU A 124 12.84 10.54 4.69
CA LEU A 124 12.23 11.67 5.40
C LEU A 124 10.72 11.51 5.49
N GLN A 125 10.04 11.09 4.42
CA GLN A 125 8.60 10.82 4.46
C GLN A 125 8.26 9.72 5.46
N VAL A 126 9.01 8.60 5.46
CA VAL A 126 8.81 7.49 6.41
C VAL A 126 8.89 8.00 7.86
N LEU A 127 9.93 8.75 8.20
CA LEU A 127 10.16 9.22 9.56
C LEU A 127 9.20 10.35 9.97
N LEU A 128 8.82 11.22 9.03
CA LEU A 128 7.86 12.30 9.28
C LEU A 128 6.47 11.78 9.68
N GLN A 129 6.10 10.55 9.31
CA GLN A 129 4.83 9.94 9.72
C GLN A 129 4.69 9.93 11.25
N ILE A 130 5.74 9.54 11.97
CA ILE A 130 5.74 9.48 13.44
C ILE A 130 5.54 10.87 14.03
N VAL A 131 6.27 11.85 13.50
CA VAL A 131 6.23 13.23 14.01
C VAL A 131 4.88 13.88 13.75
N LEU A 132 4.36 13.76 12.53
CA LEU A 132 3.05 14.31 12.16
C LEU A 132 1.91 13.63 12.92
N ALA A 133 1.95 12.30 13.05
CA ALA A 133 0.95 11.56 13.82
C ALA A 133 0.92 12.03 15.29
N PHE A 134 2.10 12.20 15.90
CA PHE A 134 2.19 12.75 17.25
C PHE A 134 1.60 14.17 17.33
N ILE A 135 1.99 15.07 16.44
CA ILE A 135 1.54 16.47 16.43
C ILE A 135 0.03 16.57 16.26
N PHE A 136 -0.53 15.88 15.27
CA PHE A 136 -1.97 15.97 14.97
C PHE A 136 -2.80 15.36 16.10
N MET A 137 -2.37 14.24 16.65
CA MET A 137 -3.06 13.60 17.78
C MET A 137 -2.96 14.45 19.05
N TYR A 138 -1.79 15.03 19.34
CA TYR A 138 -1.60 15.93 20.48
C TYR A 138 -2.54 17.13 20.40
N PHE A 139 -2.63 17.80 19.25
CA PHE A 139 -3.53 18.94 19.08
C PHE A 139 -5.00 18.55 19.18
N TYR A 140 -5.39 17.42 18.60
CA TYR A 140 -6.76 16.93 18.68
C TYR A 140 -7.14 16.63 20.14
N VAL A 141 -6.36 15.83 20.84
CA VAL A 141 -6.66 15.41 22.23
C VAL A 141 -6.60 16.62 23.19
N SER A 142 -5.66 17.54 22.99
CA SER A 142 -5.61 18.79 23.77
C SER A 142 -6.86 19.65 23.55
N SER A 143 -7.44 19.65 22.34
CA SER A 143 -8.69 20.36 22.07
C SER A 143 -9.90 19.78 22.81
N LEU A 144 -9.82 18.51 23.22
CA LEU A 144 -10.80 17.85 24.09
C LEU A 144 -10.73 18.31 25.55
N LYS A 145 -9.83 19.28 25.86
CA LYS A 145 -9.56 19.84 27.21
C LYS A 145 -9.03 18.80 28.21
N LEU A 146 -8.23 17.84 27.75
CA LEU A 146 -7.53 16.90 28.63
C LEU A 146 -6.24 17.53 29.17
N HIS A 147 -5.79 17.01 30.31
CA HIS A 147 -4.51 17.42 30.90
C HIS A 147 -3.35 17.19 29.92
N ARG A 148 -2.35 18.08 29.90
CA ARG A 148 -1.22 18.04 28.95
C ARG A 148 -0.48 16.71 28.89
N TYR A 149 -0.22 16.07 30.05
CA TYR A 149 0.45 14.76 30.10
C TYR A 149 -0.43 13.65 29.53
N ALA A 150 -1.74 13.72 29.74
CA ALA A 150 -2.69 12.81 29.13
C ALA A 150 -2.71 12.94 27.59
N SER A 151 -2.66 14.19 27.09
CA SER A 151 -2.58 14.46 25.63
C SER A 151 -1.29 13.96 25.03
N VAL A 152 -0.17 14.12 25.73
CA VAL A 152 1.15 13.60 25.29
C VAL A 152 1.15 12.07 25.25
N LEU A 153 0.63 11.41 26.28
CA LEU A 153 0.55 9.94 26.33
C LEU A 153 -0.28 9.38 25.17
N SER A 154 -1.45 9.99 24.90
CA SER A 154 -2.31 9.64 23.78
C SER A 154 -1.59 9.79 22.43
N ALA A 155 -0.91 10.93 22.23
CA ALA A 155 -0.17 11.22 21.01
C ALA A 155 0.99 10.23 20.77
N LEU A 156 1.72 9.89 21.82
CA LEU A 156 2.81 8.92 21.78
C LEU A 156 2.31 7.51 21.42
N SER A 157 1.22 7.09 22.07
CA SER A 157 0.59 5.79 21.84
C SER A 157 0.02 5.65 20.43
N PHE A 158 -0.48 6.74 19.84
CA PHE A 158 -0.94 6.78 18.46
C PHE A 158 0.24 6.70 17.50
N ALA A 159 1.22 7.59 17.62
CA ALA A 159 2.32 7.74 16.68
C ALA A 159 3.23 6.51 16.58
N LEU A 160 3.42 5.78 17.69
CA LEU A 160 4.27 4.59 17.79
C LEU A 160 3.46 3.31 18.06
N SER A 161 2.16 3.31 17.75
CA SER A 161 1.35 2.08 17.86
C SER A 161 1.92 0.95 16.99
N GLY A 162 1.62 -0.28 17.36
CA GLY A 162 2.01 -1.46 16.58
C GLY A 162 1.57 -1.38 15.13
N PHE A 163 0.35 -0.89 14.87
CA PHE A 163 -0.12 -0.62 13.52
C PHE A 163 0.76 0.42 12.80
N ALA A 164 1.04 1.55 13.43
CA ALA A 164 1.87 2.61 12.81
C ALA A 164 3.27 2.09 12.47
N VAL A 165 3.91 1.37 13.39
CA VAL A 165 5.26 0.82 13.19
C VAL A 165 5.26 -0.29 12.14
N ALA A 166 4.28 -1.20 12.18
CA ALA A 166 4.23 -2.32 11.24
C ALA A 166 4.02 -1.88 9.79
N TRP A 167 3.35 -0.74 9.56
CA TRP A 167 3.03 -0.21 8.22
C TRP A 167 3.84 1.05 7.83
N LEU A 168 4.79 1.44 8.66
CA LEU A 168 5.54 2.69 8.52
C LEU A 168 6.25 2.81 7.16
N GLU A 169 6.96 1.77 6.76
CA GLU A 169 7.84 1.78 5.59
C GLU A 169 7.10 1.69 4.26
N TRP A 170 5.83 1.27 4.26
CA TRP A 170 4.99 1.33 3.04
C TRP A 170 4.80 2.75 2.53
N ASN A 171 4.97 3.74 3.40
CA ASN A 171 4.93 5.17 3.04
C ASN A 171 3.63 5.61 2.35
N THR A 172 2.53 4.89 2.65
CA THR A 172 1.16 5.15 2.16
C THR A 172 0.15 4.98 3.28
N ILE A 173 0.04 3.79 3.88
CA ILE A 173 -1.02 3.41 4.83
C ILE A 173 -1.06 4.32 6.05
N VAL A 174 0.08 4.54 6.69
CA VAL A 174 0.17 5.39 7.89
C VAL A 174 -0.02 6.86 7.50
N HIS A 175 0.43 7.28 6.31
CA HIS A 175 0.16 8.62 5.79
C HIS A 175 -1.34 8.89 5.59
N VAL A 176 -2.15 7.91 5.19
CA VAL A 176 -3.60 8.06 5.13
C VAL A 176 -4.18 8.27 6.53
N TRP A 177 -3.77 7.43 7.47
CA TRP A 177 -4.34 7.33 8.82
C TRP A 177 -3.96 8.49 9.74
N LEU A 178 -2.74 9.01 9.63
CA LEU A 178 -2.23 10.07 10.51
C LEU A 178 -3.00 11.41 10.39
N TRP A 179 -3.73 11.65 9.29
CA TRP A 179 -4.54 12.85 9.11
C TRP A 179 -5.87 12.80 9.89
N LEU A 180 -6.33 11.61 10.32
CA LEU A 180 -7.61 11.47 11.01
C LEU A 180 -7.75 12.40 12.23
N PRO A 181 -6.79 12.51 13.16
CA PRO A 181 -6.90 13.45 14.27
C PRO A 181 -7.07 14.91 13.83
N LEU A 182 -6.35 15.35 12.78
CA LEU A 182 -6.47 16.71 12.26
C LEU A 182 -7.82 16.96 11.58
N ILE A 183 -8.35 15.96 10.87
CA ILE A 183 -9.69 16.02 10.28
C ILE A 183 -10.75 16.21 11.39
N LEU A 184 -10.69 15.39 12.46
CA LEU A 184 -11.63 15.50 13.57
C LEU A 184 -11.52 16.85 14.31
N LEU A 185 -10.29 17.33 14.53
CA LEU A 185 -10.03 18.65 15.08
C LEU A 185 -10.63 19.74 14.21
N SER A 186 -10.46 19.66 12.90
CA SER A 186 -11.00 20.65 11.96
C SER A 186 -12.53 20.65 11.96
N ILE A 187 -13.17 19.48 12.02
CA ILE A 187 -14.63 19.35 12.19
C ILE A 187 -15.08 20.10 13.45
N ASP A 188 -14.46 19.84 14.61
CA ASP A 188 -14.80 20.51 15.85
C ASP A 188 -14.64 22.04 15.77
N LYS A 189 -13.57 22.50 15.15
CA LYS A 189 -13.27 23.93 15.02
C LYS A 189 -14.19 24.64 14.02
N VAL A 190 -14.56 23.99 12.91
CA VAL A 190 -15.54 24.52 11.96
C VAL A 190 -16.89 24.68 12.64
N ILE A 191 -17.37 23.66 13.36
CA ILE A 191 -18.63 23.70 14.11
C ILE A 191 -18.58 24.79 15.18
N PHE A 192 -17.53 24.84 15.99
CA PHE A 192 -17.37 25.82 17.06
C PHE A 192 -17.38 27.26 16.53
N ASN A 193 -16.57 27.56 15.53
CA ASN A 193 -16.45 28.90 14.97
C ASN A 193 -17.76 29.35 14.28
N TYR A 194 -18.44 28.41 13.58
CA TYR A 194 -19.73 28.72 12.95
C TYR A 194 -20.81 29.14 13.98
N ILE A 195 -20.90 28.37 15.08
CA ILE A 195 -21.90 28.64 16.13
C ILE A 195 -21.58 29.96 16.85
N HIS A 196 -20.33 30.23 17.22
CA HIS A 196 -19.92 31.45 17.92
C HIS A 196 -20.12 32.69 17.06
N ASN A 197 -19.74 32.66 15.78
CA ASN A 197 -19.93 33.81 14.87
C ASN A 197 -21.41 34.13 14.60
N SER A 198 -22.31 33.19 14.84
CA SER A 198 -23.75 33.37 14.58
C SER A 198 -24.54 33.84 15.78
N HIS A 199 -23.91 34.02 16.97
CA HIS A 199 -24.56 34.39 18.22
C HIS A 199 -24.05 35.70 18.84
N ILE A 200 -23.04 36.35 18.25
CA ILE A 200 -22.42 37.56 18.84
C ILE A 200 -22.55 38.70 17.82
N GLU A 201 -23.12 39.81 18.24
CA GLU A 201 -22.91 41.14 17.62
C GLU A 201 -21.47 41.54 17.90
N LEU A 202 -20.55 41.07 17.08
CA LEU A 202 -19.13 41.39 17.19
C LEU A 202 -18.85 42.75 16.59
N SER A 203 -17.91 43.50 17.19
CA SER A 203 -17.30 44.66 16.52
C SER A 203 -16.67 44.19 15.20
N TYR A 204 -16.56 45.09 14.21
CA TYR A 204 -16.07 44.76 12.87
C TYR A 204 -14.68 44.11 12.90
N SER A 205 -13.83 44.46 13.86
CA SER A 205 -12.50 43.89 14.07
C SER A 205 -12.54 42.45 14.60
N GLU A 206 -13.41 42.14 15.56
CA GLU A 206 -13.59 40.79 16.12
C GLU A 206 -14.23 39.84 15.11
N PHE A 207 -15.19 40.34 14.32
CA PHE A 207 -15.80 39.61 13.22
C PHE A 207 -14.76 39.21 12.16
N ARG A 208 -13.84 40.11 11.76
CA ARG A 208 -12.73 39.80 10.84
C ARG A 208 -11.78 38.73 11.38
N VAL A 209 -11.43 38.79 12.66
CA VAL A 209 -10.52 37.81 13.31
C VAL A 209 -11.18 36.42 13.35
N ASN A 210 -12.47 36.37 13.70
CA ASN A 210 -13.23 35.11 13.76
C ASN A 210 -13.47 34.48 12.37
N LEU A 211 -13.72 35.30 11.34
CA LEU A 211 -13.82 34.85 9.96
C LEU A 211 -12.49 34.29 9.44
N LYS A 212 -11.33 34.88 9.80
CA LYS A 212 -10.02 34.32 9.47
C LYS A 212 -9.83 32.95 10.10
N GLY A 213 -10.17 32.80 11.38
CA GLY A 213 -10.10 31.50 12.08
C GLY A 213 -11.01 30.44 11.46
N TYR A 214 -12.24 30.79 11.10
CA TYR A 214 -13.18 29.89 10.43
C TYR A 214 -12.64 29.40 9.09
N LYS A 215 -12.19 30.34 8.20
CA LYS A 215 -11.62 29.99 6.89
C LYS A 215 -10.39 29.08 7.00
N ALA A 216 -9.52 29.37 7.97
CA ALA A 216 -8.33 28.54 8.20
C ALA A 216 -8.69 27.08 8.53
N TRP A 217 -9.73 26.85 9.35
CA TRP A 217 -10.15 25.49 9.70
C TRP A 217 -10.92 24.78 8.57
N VAL A 218 -11.65 25.54 7.74
CA VAL A 218 -12.25 25.00 6.50
C VAL A 218 -11.16 24.53 5.55
N LEU A 219 -10.13 25.34 5.32
CA LEU A 219 -8.98 24.96 4.48
C LEU A 219 -8.20 23.79 5.09
N SER A 220 -8.01 23.80 6.43
CA SER A 220 -7.36 22.69 7.14
C SER A 220 -8.12 21.37 6.95
N PHE A 221 -9.45 21.41 7.03
CA PHE A 221 -10.29 20.23 6.78
C PHE A 221 -10.10 19.69 5.36
N LEU A 222 -10.24 20.54 4.33
CA LEU A 222 -10.08 20.12 2.94
C LEU A 222 -8.66 19.63 2.65
N PHE A 223 -7.65 20.35 3.13
CA PHE A 223 -6.26 19.96 2.97
C PHE A 223 -5.96 18.60 3.62
N ALA A 224 -6.41 18.40 4.87
CA ALA A 224 -6.19 17.15 5.58
C ALA A 224 -6.92 15.97 4.91
N LEU A 225 -8.17 16.20 4.44
CA LEU A 225 -8.96 15.18 3.76
C LEU A 225 -8.37 14.80 2.40
N LEU A 226 -7.96 15.80 1.58
CA LEU A 226 -7.29 15.56 0.30
C LEU A 226 -5.91 14.89 0.51
N SER A 227 -5.14 15.34 1.51
CA SER A 227 -3.85 14.72 1.83
C SER A 227 -4.01 13.26 2.26
N SER A 228 -5.01 12.96 3.10
CA SER A 228 -5.33 11.59 3.49
C SER A 228 -5.69 10.73 2.27
N PHE A 229 -6.49 11.24 1.35
CA PHE A 229 -6.86 10.53 0.13
C PHE A 229 -5.66 10.29 -0.78
N PHE A 230 -4.90 11.34 -1.12
CA PHE A 230 -3.76 11.26 -2.03
C PHE A 230 -2.53 10.55 -1.44
N ALA A 231 -2.55 10.20 -0.14
CA ALA A 231 -1.52 9.36 0.44
C ALA A 231 -1.49 7.91 -0.10
N GLY A 232 -2.51 7.51 -0.88
CA GLY A 232 -2.39 6.40 -1.82
C GLY A 232 -2.83 5.04 -1.31
N HIS A 233 -3.62 4.93 -0.24
CA HIS A 233 -4.16 3.63 0.21
C HIS A 233 -5.68 3.68 0.39
N LEU A 234 -6.41 3.30 -0.64
CA LEU A 234 -7.86 3.46 -0.74
C LEU A 234 -8.64 2.77 0.40
N HIS A 235 -8.27 1.53 0.77
CA HIS A 235 -8.96 0.80 1.84
C HIS A 235 -8.83 1.50 3.19
N THR A 236 -7.63 1.97 3.56
CA THR A 236 -7.42 2.70 4.80
C THR A 236 -8.15 4.05 4.77
N PHE A 237 -8.13 4.74 3.62
CA PHE A 237 -8.89 5.99 3.45
C PHE A 237 -10.38 5.76 3.66
N PHE A 238 -10.93 4.67 3.14
CA PHE A 238 -12.33 4.32 3.31
C PHE A 238 -12.72 4.17 4.80
N TYR A 239 -11.88 3.49 5.60
CA TYR A 239 -12.12 3.37 7.04
C TYR A 239 -11.99 4.72 7.76
N VAL A 240 -10.99 5.53 7.41
CA VAL A 240 -10.84 6.90 7.91
C VAL A 240 -12.07 7.74 7.55
N PHE A 241 -12.59 7.60 6.33
CA PHE A 241 -13.76 8.32 5.84
C PHE A 241 -15.03 7.95 6.60
N ILE A 242 -15.26 6.67 6.91
CA ILE A 242 -16.38 6.21 7.73
C ILE A 242 -16.30 6.79 9.14
N VAL A 243 -15.12 6.75 9.77
CA VAL A 243 -14.92 7.27 11.13
C VAL A 243 -15.21 8.77 11.21
N GLN A 244 -14.72 9.57 10.24
CA GLN A 244 -14.99 11.02 10.25
C GLN A 244 -16.48 11.35 10.01
N ILE A 245 -17.18 10.59 9.15
CA ILE A 245 -18.64 10.76 8.95
C ILE A 245 -19.40 10.40 10.24
N ALA A 246 -19.06 9.29 10.88
CA ALA A 246 -19.67 8.89 12.15
C ALA A 246 -19.42 9.94 13.24
N TYR A 247 -18.19 10.47 13.33
CA TYR A 247 -17.84 11.55 14.26
C TYR A 247 -18.63 12.81 13.96
N LEU A 248 -18.66 13.25 12.70
CA LEU A 248 -19.44 14.42 12.27
C LEU A 248 -20.92 14.26 12.66
N GLY A 249 -21.52 13.10 12.38
CA GLY A 249 -22.90 12.78 12.77
C GLY A 249 -23.13 12.92 14.28
N ALA A 250 -22.24 12.33 15.10
CA ALA A 250 -22.32 12.44 16.55
C ALA A 250 -22.17 13.88 17.05
N ARG A 251 -21.32 14.70 16.40
CA ARG A 251 -21.16 16.13 16.75
C ARG A 251 -22.35 16.98 16.34
N LEU A 252 -22.91 16.73 15.14
CA LEU A 252 -24.06 17.48 14.62
C LEU A 252 -25.36 17.15 15.36
N TYR A 253 -25.52 15.92 15.83
CA TYR A 253 -26.72 15.51 16.58
C TYR A 253 -27.00 16.42 17.79
N GLN A 254 -25.95 16.99 18.40
CA GLN A 254 -26.02 17.82 19.59
C GLN A 254 -26.17 19.33 19.29
N GLN A 255 -26.27 19.73 18.01
CA GLN A 255 -26.27 21.15 17.64
C GLN A 255 -27.65 21.67 17.25
N CYS A 256 -28.00 22.89 17.71
CA CYS A 256 -29.26 23.54 17.34
C CYS A 256 -29.31 23.95 15.86
N LYS A 257 -28.18 24.36 15.26
CA LYS A 257 -28.06 24.79 13.85
C LYS A 257 -27.62 23.66 12.91
N LYS A 258 -28.08 22.44 13.17
CA LYS A 258 -27.61 21.23 12.44
C LYS A 258 -27.85 21.28 10.93
N LYS A 259 -28.95 21.88 10.44
CA LYS A 259 -29.24 21.95 8.98
C LYS A 259 -28.19 22.77 8.25
N GLN A 260 -27.83 23.96 8.74
CA GLN A 260 -26.82 24.84 8.14
C GLN A 260 -25.42 24.19 8.19
N LEU A 261 -25.08 23.54 9.31
CA LEU A 261 -23.81 22.82 9.45
C LEU A 261 -23.74 21.64 8.48
N ILE A 262 -24.83 20.90 8.30
CA ILE A 262 -24.91 19.82 7.29
C ILE A 262 -24.62 20.39 5.90
N SER A 263 -25.28 21.52 5.52
CA SER A 263 -25.05 22.15 4.21
C SER A 263 -23.58 22.55 4.02
N ILE A 264 -22.92 23.08 5.03
CA ILE A 264 -21.50 23.43 4.98
C ILE A 264 -20.66 22.19 4.71
N PHE A 265 -20.85 21.10 5.44
CA PHE A 265 -20.07 19.88 5.24
C PHE A 265 -20.41 19.19 3.92
N VAL A 266 -21.65 19.22 3.45
CA VAL A 266 -22.00 18.75 2.10
C VAL A 266 -21.21 19.51 1.04
N ILE A 267 -21.13 20.84 1.14
CA ILE A 267 -20.33 21.66 0.22
C ILE A 267 -18.83 21.28 0.31
N LEU A 268 -18.28 21.10 1.52
CA LEU A 268 -16.88 20.72 1.70
C LEU A 268 -16.57 19.35 1.11
N TYR A 269 -17.43 18.35 1.31
CA TYR A 269 -17.27 17.04 0.69
C TYR A 269 -17.44 17.11 -0.84
N SER A 270 -18.33 17.96 -1.35
CA SER A 270 -18.46 18.19 -2.80
C SER A 270 -17.15 18.73 -3.38
N PHE A 271 -16.53 19.72 -2.73
CA PHE A 271 -15.20 20.21 -3.14
C PHE A 271 -14.14 19.08 -3.09
N PHE A 272 -14.13 18.28 -2.02
CA PHE A 272 -13.22 17.13 -1.96
C PHE A 272 -13.39 16.20 -3.17
N PHE A 273 -14.63 15.81 -3.50
CA PHE A 273 -14.88 14.91 -4.65
C PHE A 273 -14.53 15.57 -5.99
N ILE A 274 -14.78 16.87 -6.16
CA ILE A 274 -14.41 17.61 -7.37
C ILE A 274 -12.87 17.62 -7.54
N PHE A 275 -12.12 18.00 -6.50
CA PHE A 275 -10.66 18.07 -6.58
C PHE A 275 -9.97 16.70 -6.69
N SER A 276 -10.63 15.63 -6.29
CA SER A 276 -10.10 14.27 -6.39
C SER A 276 -10.70 13.45 -7.53
N ALA A 277 -11.63 14.03 -8.33
CA ALA A 277 -12.40 13.33 -9.35
C ALA A 277 -11.54 12.56 -10.37
N PHE A 278 -10.47 13.19 -10.86
CA PHE A 278 -9.56 12.58 -11.83
C PHE A 278 -8.92 11.26 -11.33
N GLN A 279 -8.61 11.20 -10.01
CA GLN A 279 -8.08 9.99 -9.39
C GLN A 279 -9.18 8.94 -9.21
N TRP A 280 -10.38 9.35 -8.78
CA TRP A 280 -11.51 8.45 -8.62
C TRP A 280 -11.87 7.75 -9.93
N PHE A 281 -12.02 8.49 -11.02
CA PHE A 281 -12.36 7.91 -12.33
C PHE A 281 -11.32 6.91 -12.80
N SER A 282 -10.03 7.29 -12.78
CA SER A 282 -8.95 6.38 -13.20
C SER A 282 -8.88 5.12 -12.32
N THR A 283 -9.09 5.26 -11.00
CA THR A 283 -9.03 4.13 -10.08
C THR A 283 -10.23 3.20 -10.25
N PHE A 284 -11.45 3.72 -10.41
CA PHE A 284 -12.63 2.90 -10.63
C PHE A 284 -12.60 2.18 -11.98
N GLU A 285 -12.14 2.83 -13.04
CA GLU A 285 -11.94 2.18 -14.33
C GLU A 285 -10.97 1.01 -14.19
N PHE A 286 -9.82 1.23 -13.55
CA PHE A 286 -8.83 0.16 -13.36
C PHE A 286 -9.37 -0.99 -12.50
N ILE A 287 -10.07 -0.69 -11.38
CA ILE A 287 -10.70 -1.72 -10.54
C ILE A 287 -11.68 -2.57 -11.34
N SER A 288 -12.53 -1.94 -12.19
CA SER A 288 -13.54 -2.63 -12.99
C SER A 288 -12.93 -3.59 -14.03
N LEU A 289 -11.75 -3.26 -14.55
CA LEU A 289 -11.00 -4.05 -15.52
C LEU A 289 -9.96 -5.00 -14.89
N SER A 290 -9.78 -4.93 -13.56
CA SER A 290 -8.80 -5.76 -12.85
C SER A 290 -9.33 -7.15 -12.53
N ALA A 291 -8.42 -8.08 -12.25
CA ALA A 291 -8.74 -9.41 -11.75
C ALA A 291 -9.30 -9.42 -10.32
N ARG A 292 -9.14 -8.30 -9.57
CA ARG A 292 -9.52 -8.20 -8.16
C ARG A 292 -10.97 -8.55 -7.87
N SER A 293 -11.88 -8.27 -8.80
CA SER A 293 -13.32 -8.54 -8.61
C SER A 293 -13.69 -10.01 -8.74
N VAL A 294 -12.85 -10.85 -9.34
CA VAL A 294 -13.16 -12.24 -9.68
C VAL A 294 -12.22 -13.27 -9.06
N ASP A 295 -11.08 -12.83 -8.52
CA ASP A 295 -10.02 -13.69 -7.97
C ASP A 295 -9.70 -13.31 -6.52
N ILE A 296 -10.76 -13.18 -5.67
CA ILE A 296 -10.63 -12.92 -4.22
C ILE A 296 -11.06 -14.16 -3.46
N ASP A 297 -10.13 -14.64 -2.64
CA ASP A 297 -10.41 -15.69 -1.64
C ASP A 297 -10.44 -15.08 -0.23
N TRP A 298 -11.65 -14.72 0.24
CA TRP A 298 -11.84 -14.18 1.58
C TRP A 298 -11.97 -15.26 2.66
N TYR A 299 -12.05 -16.52 2.27
CA TYR A 299 -12.09 -17.66 3.20
C TYR A 299 -10.69 -18.04 3.71
N LYS A 300 -9.63 -17.56 3.07
CA LYS A 300 -8.26 -17.92 3.42
C LYS A 300 -7.88 -17.48 4.84
N ALA A 301 -7.00 -18.23 5.48
CA ALA A 301 -6.40 -17.88 6.75
C ALA A 301 -5.76 -16.48 6.72
N GLY A 302 -5.95 -15.71 7.80
CA GLY A 302 -5.40 -14.35 7.91
C GLY A 302 -6.16 -13.26 7.14
N TRP A 303 -7.29 -13.57 6.47
CA TRP A 303 -8.15 -12.53 5.90
C TRP A 303 -8.84 -11.68 6.97
N PHE A 304 -9.28 -12.31 8.05
CA PHE A 304 -9.67 -11.70 9.31
C PHE A 304 -8.56 -11.90 10.34
N ILE A 305 -8.59 -11.13 11.44
CA ILE A 305 -7.65 -11.35 12.56
C ILE A 305 -8.03 -12.66 13.26
N PRO A 306 -7.19 -13.70 13.28
CA PRO A 306 -7.48 -14.94 14.02
C PRO A 306 -7.62 -14.66 15.51
N TRP A 307 -8.55 -15.32 16.20
CA TRP A 307 -8.89 -15.06 17.61
C TRP A 307 -7.67 -15.11 18.54
N GLN A 308 -6.75 -16.04 18.32
CA GLN A 308 -5.52 -16.18 19.11
C GLN A 308 -4.63 -14.93 19.05
N HIS A 309 -4.69 -14.15 17.97
CA HIS A 309 -3.90 -12.94 17.78
C HIS A 309 -4.40 -11.75 18.63
N PHE A 310 -5.53 -11.89 19.33
CA PHE A 310 -5.96 -10.89 20.30
C PHE A 310 -4.89 -10.65 21.40
N ILE A 311 -4.11 -11.68 21.71
CA ILE A 311 -2.99 -11.60 22.67
C ILE A 311 -1.94 -10.54 22.26
N GLN A 312 -1.80 -10.24 20.96
CA GLN A 312 -0.84 -9.26 20.45
C GLN A 312 -1.20 -7.80 20.82
N PHE A 313 -2.39 -7.55 21.33
CA PHE A 313 -2.71 -6.25 21.94
C PHE A 313 -1.96 -6.05 23.28
N ILE A 314 -1.55 -7.12 23.97
CA ILE A 314 -0.88 -7.09 25.27
C ILE A 314 0.60 -7.46 25.16
N VAL A 315 0.89 -8.53 24.40
CA VAL A 315 2.24 -9.05 24.16
C VAL A 315 2.45 -9.08 22.63
N PRO A 316 2.95 -7.98 22.03
CA PRO A 316 3.00 -7.83 20.56
C PRO A 316 3.81 -8.92 19.87
N ASP A 317 4.84 -9.45 20.52
CA ASP A 317 5.73 -10.49 20.00
C ASP A 317 5.43 -11.89 20.55
N PHE A 318 4.23 -12.16 21.07
CA PHE A 318 3.87 -13.47 21.62
C PHE A 318 4.18 -14.61 20.65
N PHE A 319 3.79 -14.45 19.41
CA PHE A 319 4.04 -15.41 18.33
C PHE A 319 5.43 -15.27 17.69
N GLY A 320 6.39 -14.62 18.35
CA GLY A 320 7.67 -14.26 17.74
C GLY A 320 7.59 -12.99 16.91
N ASN A 321 8.66 -12.68 16.16
CA ASN A 321 8.74 -11.48 15.34
C ASN A 321 9.48 -11.79 14.02
N PRO A 322 9.00 -11.32 12.85
CA PRO A 322 9.67 -11.51 11.58
C PRO A 322 11.12 -10.99 11.56
N SER A 323 11.40 -9.91 12.28
CA SER A 323 12.76 -9.33 12.36
C SER A 323 13.75 -10.16 13.18
N THR A 324 13.29 -11.15 13.92
CA THR A 324 14.12 -12.12 14.64
C THR A 324 14.00 -13.54 14.08
N LEU A 325 13.36 -13.70 12.91
CA LEU A 325 13.21 -14.94 12.16
C LEU A 325 12.61 -16.11 12.96
N ASN A 326 11.78 -15.78 13.96
CA ASN A 326 11.18 -16.76 14.87
C ASN A 326 9.67 -16.60 15.01
N TYR A 327 9.03 -15.97 14.02
CA TYR A 327 7.58 -15.83 13.98
C TYR A 327 6.93 -17.17 13.63
N TRP A 328 6.02 -17.62 14.50
CA TRP A 328 5.30 -18.88 14.37
C TRP A 328 3.76 -18.72 14.37
N GLY A 329 3.29 -17.47 14.37
CA GLY A 329 1.86 -17.16 14.26
C GLY A 329 1.33 -17.26 12.84
N GLU A 330 0.03 -17.02 12.68
CA GLU A 330 -0.62 -16.95 11.38
C GLU A 330 -0.03 -15.81 10.54
N TRP A 331 0.09 -16.03 9.24
CA TRP A 331 0.56 -14.98 8.34
C TRP A 331 -0.59 -14.01 8.03
N ASN A 332 -0.45 -12.67 8.15
CA ASN A 332 0.79 -11.90 8.23
C ASN A 332 0.87 -11.13 9.58
N TYR A 333 2.02 -11.15 10.24
CA TYR A 333 2.29 -10.46 11.51
C TYR A 333 1.83 -8.99 11.53
N GLY A 334 2.15 -8.21 10.49
CA GLY A 334 1.82 -6.79 10.41
C GLY A 334 0.33 -6.47 10.38
N GLU A 335 -0.51 -7.44 9.97
CA GLU A 335 -1.95 -7.31 9.92
C GLU A 335 -2.63 -7.42 11.29
N PHE A 336 -1.93 -7.95 12.32
CA PHE A 336 -2.56 -8.33 13.58
C PHE A 336 -2.05 -7.55 14.80
N VAL A 337 -1.05 -6.66 14.64
CA VAL A 337 -0.43 -5.94 15.75
C VAL A 337 -1.24 -4.71 16.15
N GLY A 338 -2.13 -4.90 17.14
CA GLY A 338 -2.95 -3.82 17.73
C GLY A 338 -2.35 -3.16 18.97
N TYR A 339 -1.07 -3.34 19.25
CA TYR A 339 -0.39 -2.83 20.43
C TYR A 339 -0.25 -1.30 20.42
N ILE A 340 -0.52 -0.64 21.55
CA ILE A 340 -0.37 0.81 21.73
C ILE A 340 0.52 1.18 22.93
N GLY A 341 1.24 0.20 23.50
CA GLY A 341 1.96 0.28 24.75
C GLY A 341 1.15 -0.25 25.94
N LEU A 342 1.81 -0.92 26.87
CA LEU A 342 1.13 -1.62 27.96
C LEU A 342 0.38 -0.67 28.89
N LEU A 343 1.02 0.42 29.34
CA LEU A 343 0.35 1.42 30.18
C LEU A 343 -0.85 2.07 29.49
N PRO A 344 -0.76 2.53 28.23
CA PRO A 344 -1.89 3.07 27.49
C PRO A 344 -3.09 2.11 27.44
N ILE A 345 -2.88 0.81 27.25
CA ILE A 345 -3.98 -0.16 27.25
C ILE A 345 -4.62 -0.26 28.64
N ILE A 346 -3.83 -0.30 29.74
CA ILE A 346 -4.35 -0.30 31.12
C ILE A 346 -5.23 0.94 31.34
N LEU A 347 -4.78 2.11 30.89
CA LEU A 347 -5.53 3.36 31.05
C LEU A 347 -6.74 3.44 30.13
N SER A 348 -6.71 2.81 28.94
CA SER A 348 -7.87 2.70 28.04
C SER A 348 -8.99 1.89 28.70
N VAL A 349 -8.63 0.73 29.29
CA VAL A 349 -9.57 -0.09 30.06
C VAL A 349 -10.12 0.68 31.27
N TYR A 350 -9.26 1.44 31.95
CA TYR A 350 -9.68 2.31 33.04
C TYR A 350 -10.72 3.37 32.60
N ALA A 351 -10.51 4.00 31.44
CA ALA A 351 -11.47 4.93 30.88
C ALA A 351 -12.80 4.24 30.56
N ILE A 352 -12.77 3.13 29.83
CA ILE A 352 -13.99 2.40 29.39
C ILE A 352 -14.87 2.03 30.60
N PHE A 353 -14.28 1.53 31.68
CA PHE A 353 -15.07 1.03 32.82
C PHE A 353 -15.46 2.11 33.82
N PHE A 354 -14.74 3.23 33.92
CA PHE A 354 -14.93 4.16 35.02
C PHE A 354 -15.17 5.62 34.63
N ARG A 355 -14.97 6.00 33.36
CA ARG A 355 -15.22 7.36 32.88
C ARG A 355 -16.48 7.39 32.00
N TYR A 356 -17.60 7.79 32.62
CA TYR A 356 -18.90 7.82 31.96
C TYR A 356 -19.16 9.18 31.32
N ASP A 357 -18.57 9.42 30.12
CA ASP A 357 -18.87 10.62 29.31
C ASP A 357 -19.07 10.25 27.82
N LYS A 358 -19.65 11.18 27.05
CA LYS A 358 -19.99 10.97 25.64
C LYS A 358 -18.76 10.66 24.77
N LYS A 359 -17.58 11.19 25.13
CA LYS A 359 -16.32 10.94 24.40
C LYS A 359 -15.87 9.51 24.60
N THR A 360 -15.84 9.08 25.87
CA THR A 360 -15.49 7.69 26.22
C THR A 360 -16.45 6.70 25.57
N PHE A 361 -17.74 7.00 25.57
CA PHE A 361 -18.73 6.14 24.92
C PHE A 361 -18.49 6.06 23.40
N PHE A 362 -18.27 7.20 22.72
CA PHE A 362 -18.03 7.23 21.26
C PHE A 362 -16.79 6.41 20.88
N PHE A 363 -15.64 6.70 21.51
CA PHE A 363 -14.40 6.01 21.16
C PHE A 363 -14.37 4.57 21.66
N GLY A 364 -15.04 4.25 22.76
CA GLY A 364 -15.26 2.88 23.21
C GLY A 364 -16.10 2.08 22.23
N SER A 365 -17.21 2.64 21.75
CA SER A 365 -18.05 2.01 20.71
C SER A 365 -17.29 1.83 19.42
N LEU A 366 -16.50 2.82 18.99
CA LEU A 366 -15.67 2.74 17.79
C LEU A 366 -14.61 1.62 17.91
N PHE A 367 -13.99 1.48 19.06
CA PHE A 367 -13.04 0.38 19.35
C PHE A 367 -13.72 -0.99 19.22
N PHE A 368 -14.85 -1.21 19.92
CA PHE A 368 -15.54 -2.50 19.87
C PHE A 368 -16.09 -2.82 18.48
N LEU A 369 -16.66 -1.84 17.77
CA LEU A 369 -17.12 -2.04 16.40
C LEU A 369 -15.95 -2.40 15.46
N SER A 370 -14.82 -1.73 15.59
CA SER A 370 -13.64 -2.06 14.76
C SER A 370 -13.16 -3.49 14.99
N LEU A 371 -13.22 -4.01 16.23
CA LEU A 371 -12.90 -5.40 16.54
C LEU A 371 -13.95 -6.36 15.98
N ILE A 372 -15.25 -6.07 16.17
CA ILE A 372 -16.35 -6.93 15.66
C ILE A 372 -16.19 -7.18 14.15
N PHE A 373 -15.77 -6.16 13.40
CA PHE A 373 -15.58 -6.30 11.94
C PHE A 373 -14.18 -6.77 11.54
N ALA A 374 -13.16 -6.63 12.40
CA ALA A 374 -11.80 -7.12 12.12
C ALA A 374 -11.64 -8.63 12.39
N PHE A 375 -12.35 -9.16 13.39
CA PHE A 375 -12.34 -10.59 13.74
C PHE A 375 -13.39 -11.36 12.93
N PRO A 376 -13.28 -12.71 12.80
CA PRO A 376 -14.18 -13.53 11.97
C PRO A 376 -15.55 -13.76 12.63
N THR A 377 -16.22 -12.69 13.03
CA THR A 377 -17.58 -12.70 13.57
C THR A 377 -18.61 -12.92 12.46
N LEU A 378 -19.83 -13.26 12.83
CA LEU A 378 -20.95 -13.34 11.87
C LEU A 378 -21.15 -11.99 11.16
N PHE A 379 -21.10 -10.87 11.90
CA PHE A 379 -21.27 -9.53 11.34
C PHE A 379 -20.17 -9.16 10.32
N ALA A 380 -18.93 -9.54 10.60
CA ALA A 380 -17.79 -9.27 9.71
C ALA A 380 -17.91 -10.03 8.37
N LYS A 381 -18.60 -11.17 8.33
CA LYS A 381 -18.81 -11.98 7.12
C LYS A 381 -19.94 -11.48 6.22
N ILE A 382 -20.93 -10.74 6.76
CA ILE A 382 -22.09 -10.23 6.00
C ILE A 382 -21.70 -9.47 4.72
N PRO A 383 -20.76 -8.49 4.74
CA PRO A 383 -20.39 -7.78 3.53
C PRO A 383 -19.89 -8.69 2.39
N PHE A 384 -19.19 -9.77 2.74
CA PHE A 384 -18.66 -10.74 1.77
C PHE A 384 -19.77 -11.64 1.23
N LEU A 385 -20.63 -12.14 2.10
CA LEU A 385 -21.76 -12.99 1.72
C LEU A 385 -22.76 -12.26 0.80
N LEU A 386 -22.99 -10.97 1.05
CA LEU A 386 -23.88 -10.14 0.24
C LEU A 386 -23.16 -9.41 -0.90
N SER A 387 -21.86 -9.64 -1.10
CA SER A 387 -21.05 -8.99 -2.13
C SER A 387 -21.19 -7.46 -2.12
N ILE A 388 -21.26 -6.82 -0.93
CA ILE A 388 -21.45 -5.38 -0.80
C ILE A 388 -20.27 -4.67 -1.43
N PRO A 389 -20.47 -3.79 -2.43
CA PRO A 389 -19.39 -3.08 -3.10
C PRO A 389 -18.44 -2.38 -2.12
N PHE A 390 -17.15 -2.38 -2.41
CA PHE A 390 -16.03 -1.90 -1.59
C PHE A 390 -15.77 -2.69 -0.30
N PHE A 391 -16.80 -3.06 0.46
CA PHE A 391 -16.64 -3.84 1.69
C PHE A 391 -16.21 -5.28 1.41
N SER A 392 -16.80 -5.92 0.41
CA SER A 392 -16.49 -7.32 0.04
C SER A 392 -15.09 -7.49 -0.58
N THR A 393 -14.42 -6.41 -0.93
CA THR A 393 -13.05 -6.41 -1.49
C THR A 393 -12.01 -5.84 -0.53
N ALA A 394 -12.44 -5.24 0.58
CA ALA A 394 -11.57 -4.64 1.58
C ALA A 394 -11.12 -5.67 2.62
N GLN A 395 -9.84 -5.71 2.94
CA GLN A 395 -9.31 -6.60 3.98
C GLN A 395 -9.65 -6.08 5.38
N PRO A 396 -10.44 -6.82 6.20
CA PRO A 396 -10.96 -6.34 7.47
C PRO A 396 -9.89 -6.12 8.54
N THR A 397 -8.74 -6.80 8.47
CA THR A 397 -7.62 -6.64 9.41
C THR A 397 -7.16 -5.19 9.53
N ARG A 398 -7.32 -4.38 8.47
CA ARG A 398 -6.97 -2.96 8.47
C ARG A 398 -7.78 -2.11 9.46
N LEU A 399 -8.93 -2.62 9.95
CA LEU A 399 -9.70 -1.98 11.02
C LEU A 399 -8.94 -1.90 12.35
N ILE A 400 -7.87 -2.67 12.52
CA ILE A 400 -6.95 -2.55 13.66
C ILE A 400 -6.36 -1.12 13.78
N SER A 401 -6.25 -0.40 12.66
CA SER A 401 -5.88 1.03 12.64
C SER A 401 -6.85 1.89 13.45
N ILE A 402 -8.16 1.61 13.32
CA ILE A 402 -9.21 2.31 14.05
C ILE A 402 -9.24 1.86 15.50
N SER A 403 -8.95 0.58 15.77
CA SER A 403 -8.76 0.07 17.14
C SER A 403 -7.62 0.82 17.85
N CYS A 404 -6.45 0.93 17.22
CA CYS A 404 -5.29 1.66 17.77
C CYS A 404 -5.59 3.16 17.98
N PHE A 405 -6.28 3.81 17.02
CA PHE A 405 -6.70 5.20 17.15
C PHE A 405 -7.63 5.41 18.35
N SER A 406 -8.65 4.57 18.48
CA SER A 406 -9.64 4.64 19.56
C SER A 406 -8.99 4.39 20.91
N LEU A 407 -8.16 3.35 21.03
CA LEU A 407 -7.43 3.02 22.24
C LEU A 407 -6.48 4.15 22.67
N ALA A 408 -5.77 4.78 21.73
CA ALA A 408 -4.88 5.89 22.05
C ALA A 408 -5.62 7.09 22.66
N ILE A 409 -6.84 7.40 22.16
CA ILE A 409 -7.69 8.46 22.74
C ILE A 409 -8.23 8.03 24.10
N LEU A 410 -8.68 6.80 24.24
CA LEU A 410 -9.17 6.24 25.49
C LEU A 410 -8.04 6.21 26.54
N ALA A 411 -6.79 5.94 26.15
CA ALA A 411 -5.63 6.04 27.05
C ALA A 411 -5.44 7.47 27.59
N GLY A 412 -5.57 8.47 26.70
CA GLY A 412 -5.56 9.89 27.11
C GLY A 412 -6.70 10.22 28.07
N LEU A 413 -7.92 9.77 27.77
CA LEU A 413 -9.08 9.96 28.64
C LEU A 413 -8.89 9.28 30.00
N GLY A 414 -8.30 8.08 30.02
CA GLY A 414 -7.97 7.35 31.26
C GLY A 414 -6.86 8.01 32.07
N ALA A 415 -5.83 8.52 31.41
CA ALA A 415 -4.75 9.27 32.06
C ALA A 415 -5.27 10.56 32.71
N ASP A 416 -6.12 11.30 32.00
CA ASP A 416 -6.78 12.49 32.52
C ASP A 416 -7.65 12.17 33.73
N TYR A 417 -8.43 11.08 33.66
CA TYR A 417 -9.27 10.61 34.76
C TYR A 417 -8.47 10.16 35.98
N TYR A 418 -7.31 9.54 35.77
CA TYR A 418 -6.36 9.21 36.84
C TYR A 418 -5.80 10.45 37.55
N LEU A 419 -5.47 11.50 36.78
CA LEU A 419 -4.99 12.76 37.33
C LEU A 419 -6.06 13.51 38.15
N MET A 420 -7.35 13.32 37.86
CA MET A 420 -8.48 13.86 38.62
C MET A 420 -8.72 13.19 39.98
N ASP A 421 -7.78 12.40 40.47
CA ASP A 421 -7.78 11.73 41.78
C ASP A 421 -8.89 10.68 41.99
N LYS A 422 -9.31 9.99 40.94
CA LYS A 422 -10.28 8.90 41.03
C LYS A 422 -9.60 7.59 41.50
N LYS A 423 -10.16 6.97 42.53
CA LYS A 423 -9.47 5.87 43.28
C LYS A 423 -9.58 4.47 42.64
N ARG A 424 -10.24 4.28 41.51
CA ARG A 424 -10.60 2.96 40.94
C ARG A 424 -9.56 2.32 40.00
N ILE A 425 -8.36 2.91 39.84
CA ILE A 425 -7.32 2.41 38.94
C ILE A 425 -6.87 0.97 39.26
N PHE A 426 -6.94 0.56 40.55
CA PHE A 426 -6.53 -0.78 40.97
C PHE A 426 -7.35 -1.91 40.31
N TYR A 427 -8.61 -1.67 39.95
CA TYR A 427 -9.41 -2.67 39.21
C TYR A 427 -8.83 -2.95 37.84
N SER A 428 -8.46 -1.89 37.11
CA SER A 428 -7.83 -2.04 35.78
C SER A 428 -6.46 -2.72 35.90
N ILE A 429 -5.67 -2.37 36.91
CA ILE A 429 -4.42 -3.07 37.23
C ILE A 429 -4.69 -4.54 37.46
N GLY A 430 -5.69 -4.88 38.30
CA GLY A 430 -6.06 -6.27 38.60
C GLY A 430 -6.49 -7.06 37.37
N ILE A 431 -7.31 -6.46 36.50
CA ILE A 431 -7.73 -7.07 35.22
C ILE A 431 -6.49 -7.43 34.38
N PHE A 432 -5.53 -6.51 34.27
CA PHE A 432 -4.30 -6.78 33.50
C PHE A 432 -3.40 -7.81 34.14
N GLY A 433 -3.33 -7.86 35.49
CA GLY A 433 -2.63 -8.93 36.18
C GLY A 433 -3.21 -10.31 35.87
N ILE A 434 -4.54 -10.41 35.86
CA ILE A 434 -5.25 -11.64 35.45
C ILE A 434 -4.93 -11.98 33.99
N LEU A 435 -4.99 -11.00 33.07
CA LEU A 435 -4.69 -11.24 31.66
C LEU A 435 -3.26 -11.74 31.44
N ILE A 436 -2.26 -11.15 32.12
CA ILE A 436 -0.86 -11.62 32.04
C ILE A 436 -0.74 -13.02 32.66
N GLY A 437 -1.43 -13.28 33.77
CA GLY A 437 -1.50 -14.62 34.36
C GLY A 437 -2.08 -15.65 33.42
N LEU A 438 -3.15 -15.30 32.69
CA LEU A 438 -3.74 -16.16 31.64
C LEU A 438 -2.77 -16.40 30.49
N VAL A 439 -1.97 -15.40 30.10
CA VAL A 439 -0.91 -15.59 29.09
C VAL A 439 0.10 -16.64 29.55
N TYR A 440 0.59 -16.55 30.79
CA TYR A 440 1.50 -17.58 31.33
C TYR A 440 0.84 -18.96 31.43
N MET A 441 -0.43 -19.01 31.83
CA MET A 441 -1.19 -20.25 31.86
C MET A 441 -1.30 -20.87 30.45
N LEU A 442 -1.59 -20.08 29.42
CA LEU A 442 -1.62 -20.53 28.02
C LEU A 442 -0.26 -21.06 27.55
N ILE A 443 0.84 -20.40 27.93
CA ILE A 443 2.20 -20.86 27.61
C ILE A 443 2.47 -22.21 28.28
N PHE A 444 2.12 -22.35 29.56
CA PHE A 444 2.33 -23.60 30.33
C PHE A 444 1.50 -24.75 29.77
N LEU A 445 0.19 -24.51 29.51
CA LEU A 445 -0.69 -25.52 28.94
C LEU A 445 -0.28 -25.87 27.50
N GLY A 446 0.05 -24.88 26.67
CA GLY A 446 0.47 -25.06 25.28
C GLY A 446 1.76 -25.88 25.17
N GLY A 447 2.70 -25.73 26.10
CA GLY A 447 3.92 -26.52 26.15
C GLY A 447 3.72 -28.00 26.51
N ASN A 448 2.56 -28.35 27.07
CA ASN A 448 2.18 -29.72 27.44
C ASN A 448 1.22 -30.40 26.44
N THR A 449 0.95 -29.75 25.31
CA THR A 449 0.05 -30.27 24.25
C THR A 449 0.83 -30.50 22.95
N GLU A 450 0.36 -31.43 22.12
CA GLU A 450 0.91 -31.62 20.76
C GLU A 450 0.57 -30.51 19.76
N VAL A 451 -0.28 -29.55 20.18
CA VAL A 451 -0.78 -28.47 19.32
C VAL A 451 0.29 -27.44 18.98
N TYR A 452 1.21 -27.19 19.93
CA TYR A 452 2.29 -26.20 19.72
C TYR A 452 3.65 -26.80 20.03
N SER A 453 4.66 -26.43 19.24
CA SER A 453 6.01 -26.90 19.52
C SER A 453 6.56 -26.31 20.83
N MET A 454 7.39 -27.05 21.54
CA MET A 454 8.08 -26.57 22.72
C MET A 454 8.93 -25.32 22.43
N GLU A 455 9.49 -25.20 21.22
CA GLU A 455 10.27 -24.02 20.80
C GLU A 455 9.38 -22.79 20.67
N SER A 456 8.17 -22.93 20.10
CA SER A 456 7.18 -21.84 20.01
C SER A 456 6.83 -21.31 21.41
N MET A 457 6.61 -22.20 22.37
CA MET A 457 6.30 -21.81 23.74
C MET A 457 7.49 -21.13 24.45
N LYS A 458 8.73 -21.56 24.20
CA LYS A 458 9.94 -20.86 24.67
C LYS A 458 10.04 -19.44 24.09
N VAL A 459 9.70 -19.26 22.81
CA VAL A 459 9.66 -17.93 22.18
C VAL A 459 8.58 -17.06 22.84
N ALA A 460 7.37 -17.58 23.05
CA ALA A 460 6.29 -16.90 23.74
C ALA A 460 6.67 -16.48 25.17
N LEU A 461 7.27 -17.39 25.94
CA LEU A 461 7.73 -17.13 27.31
C LEU A 461 8.76 -15.99 27.36
N ARG A 462 9.79 -16.06 26.50
CA ARG A 462 10.83 -15.03 26.41
C ARG A 462 10.23 -13.66 26.06
N ASN A 463 9.29 -13.63 25.10
CA ASN A 463 8.68 -12.39 24.63
C ASN A 463 7.63 -11.82 25.60
N THR A 464 7.10 -12.61 26.54
CA THR A 464 6.19 -12.16 27.62
C THR A 464 6.95 -11.53 28.79
N PHE A 465 8.26 -11.82 28.95
CA PHE A 465 9.06 -11.34 30.08
C PHE A 465 9.08 -9.81 30.19
N ILE A 466 9.46 -9.09 29.14
CA ILE A 466 9.54 -7.62 29.17
C ILE A 466 8.17 -6.96 29.42
N PRO A 467 7.07 -7.33 28.74
CA PRO A 467 5.73 -6.86 29.09
C PRO A 467 5.38 -7.08 30.57
N SER A 468 5.78 -8.20 31.16
CA SER A 468 5.54 -8.47 32.61
C SER A 468 6.35 -7.53 33.53
N VAL A 469 7.61 -7.27 33.21
CA VAL A 469 8.44 -6.29 33.92
C VAL A 469 7.85 -4.88 33.81
N LEU A 470 7.43 -4.49 32.61
CA LEU A 470 6.78 -3.19 32.39
C LEU A 470 5.46 -3.08 33.12
N TYR A 471 4.67 -4.17 33.18
CA TYR A 471 3.45 -4.20 33.98
C TYR A 471 3.74 -3.93 35.43
N ILE A 472 4.73 -4.64 36.04
CA ILE A 472 5.14 -4.44 37.43
C ILE A 472 5.58 -2.99 37.64
N ALA A 473 6.41 -2.42 36.77
CA ALA A 473 6.84 -1.02 36.85
C ALA A 473 5.65 -0.04 36.79
N CYS A 474 4.66 -0.30 35.90
CA CYS A 474 3.44 0.49 35.83
C CYS A 474 2.61 0.38 37.13
N VAL A 475 2.47 -0.82 37.70
CA VAL A 475 1.74 -1.03 38.97
C VAL A 475 2.37 -0.20 40.09
N PHE A 476 3.68 -0.35 40.31
CA PHE A 476 4.39 0.42 41.32
C PHE A 476 4.25 1.93 41.09
N SER A 477 4.44 2.39 39.89
CA SER A 477 4.33 3.81 39.56
C SER A 477 2.91 4.36 39.76
N LEU A 478 1.87 3.67 39.30
CA LEU A 478 0.47 4.08 39.46
C LEU A 478 0.02 4.09 40.90
N MET A 479 0.58 3.19 41.75
CA MET A 479 0.25 3.06 43.16
C MET A 479 1.10 3.99 44.05
N ALA A 480 2.27 4.42 43.60
CA ALA A 480 3.22 5.22 44.37
C ALA A 480 2.60 6.46 45.06
N PRO A 481 1.70 7.25 44.43
CA PRO A 481 1.12 8.42 45.09
C PRO A 481 0.27 8.10 46.33
N ARG A 482 -0.11 6.83 46.53
CA ARG A 482 -0.87 6.42 47.73
C ARG A 482 0.01 6.22 48.95
N PHE A 483 1.25 5.83 48.72
CA PHE A 483 2.21 5.51 49.76
C PHE A 483 3.26 6.59 49.96
N LEU A 484 3.59 7.28 48.85
CA LEU A 484 4.58 8.34 48.84
C LEU A 484 3.88 9.67 48.54
N LYS A 485 4.24 10.75 49.24
CA LYS A 485 3.67 12.10 49.05
C LYS A 485 4.16 12.75 47.74
N ILE A 486 4.09 12.01 46.60
CA ILE A 486 4.55 12.45 45.31
C ILE A 486 3.34 12.93 44.50
N LYS A 487 3.48 14.09 43.82
CA LYS A 487 2.42 14.60 42.91
C LYS A 487 2.25 13.67 41.72
N LYS A 488 1.01 13.40 41.31
CA LYS A 488 0.66 12.51 40.19
C LYS A 488 1.25 12.97 38.86
N GLU A 489 1.49 14.27 38.69
CA GLU A 489 2.11 14.83 37.49
C GLU A 489 3.56 14.30 37.29
N TYR A 490 4.35 14.19 38.34
CA TYR A 490 5.71 13.59 38.25
C TYR A 490 5.64 12.10 37.91
N ILE A 491 4.67 11.39 38.48
CA ILE A 491 4.43 9.99 38.13
C ILE A 491 4.02 9.86 36.67
N MET A 492 3.18 10.77 36.15
CA MET A 492 2.82 10.74 34.74
C MET A 492 4.01 10.98 33.82
N VAL A 493 4.97 11.83 34.19
CA VAL A 493 6.22 11.99 33.42
C VAL A 493 7.02 10.69 33.39
N LEU A 494 7.16 10.01 34.53
CA LEU A 494 7.81 8.68 34.61
C LEU A 494 7.08 7.66 33.73
N LEU A 495 5.75 7.60 33.81
CA LEU A 495 4.92 6.69 33.05
C LEU A 495 4.98 6.95 31.53
N ILE A 496 5.08 8.22 31.11
CA ILE A 496 5.34 8.60 29.70
C ILE A 496 6.72 8.08 29.27
N GLY A 497 7.74 8.18 30.15
CA GLY A 497 9.07 7.62 29.88
C GLY A 497 9.06 6.09 29.71
N ILE A 498 8.33 5.37 30.57
CA ILE A 498 8.14 3.92 30.46
C ILE A 498 7.43 3.57 29.12
N THR A 499 6.39 4.32 28.76
CA THR A 499 5.65 4.11 27.51
C THR A 499 6.54 4.40 26.29
N LEU A 500 7.33 5.46 26.33
CA LEU A 500 8.29 5.79 25.27
C LEU A 500 9.33 4.67 25.09
N PHE A 501 9.90 4.17 26.17
CA PHE A 501 10.84 3.04 26.15
C PHE A 501 10.20 1.79 25.51
N ASP A 502 9.00 1.44 25.95
CA ASP A 502 8.26 0.26 25.47
C ASP A 502 7.99 0.34 23.97
N LEU A 503 7.46 1.46 23.47
CA LEU A 503 7.12 1.66 22.09
C LEU A 503 8.35 1.81 21.18
N LEU A 504 9.40 2.51 21.65
CA LEU A 504 10.67 2.62 20.91
C LEU A 504 11.40 1.28 20.82
N ARG A 505 11.32 0.44 21.85
CA ARG A 505 11.85 -0.92 21.79
C ARG A 505 11.20 -1.73 20.66
N PHE A 506 9.88 -1.63 20.52
CA PHE A 506 9.14 -2.28 19.45
C PHE A 506 9.54 -1.70 18.08
N TYR A 507 9.55 -0.37 17.94
CA TYR A 507 9.97 0.34 16.73
C TYR A 507 11.37 -0.07 16.27
N ASN A 508 12.37 0.00 17.14
CA ASN A 508 13.75 -0.33 16.81
C ASN A 508 13.95 -1.81 16.48
N LYS A 509 13.14 -2.70 17.09
CA LYS A 509 13.18 -4.13 16.79
C LYS A 509 12.62 -4.42 15.39
N PHE A 510 11.50 -3.82 15.04
CA PHE A 510 10.75 -4.16 13.84
C PHE A 510 11.25 -3.45 12.57
N THR A 511 11.53 -2.14 12.65
CA THR A 511 11.91 -1.30 11.51
C THR A 511 13.34 -1.60 11.05
N PRO A 512 13.58 -2.02 9.79
CA PRO A 512 14.93 -2.15 9.25
C PRO A 512 15.52 -0.78 8.92
N PHE A 513 16.82 -0.63 9.16
CA PHE A 513 17.63 0.50 8.75
C PHE A 513 18.83 -0.04 7.98
N THR A 514 18.88 0.21 6.68
CA THR A 514 19.81 -0.42 5.76
C THR A 514 20.76 0.57 5.11
N ASP A 515 21.89 0.07 4.63
CA ASP A 515 22.85 0.90 3.91
C ASP A 515 22.23 1.39 2.59
N SER A 516 22.46 2.67 2.28
CA SER A 516 21.96 3.29 1.05
C SER A 516 22.51 2.64 -0.23
N ASN A 517 23.68 2.00 -0.17
CA ASN A 517 24.31 1.30 -1.30
C ASN A 517 23.54 0.05 -1.72
N PHE A 518 22.67 -0.49 -0.87
CA PHE A 518 21.83 -1.64 -1.21
C PHE A 518 20.56 -1.23 -2.00
N LEU A 519 20.30 0.06 -2.15
CA LEU A 519 19.12 0.50 -2.87
C LEU A 519 19.37 0.49 -4.39
N PHE A 520 18.80 -0.50 -5.06
CA PHE A 520 18.83 -0.65 -6.52
C PHE A 520 20.24 -0.62 -7.14
N PRO A 521 21.20 -1.44 -6.68
CA PRO A 521 22.54 -1.46 -7.28
C PRO A 521 22.47 -1.95 -8.73
N SER A 522 23.31 -1.36 -9.59
CA SER A 522 23.49 -1.84 -10.96
C SER A 522 24.47 -2.99 -11.00
N THR A 523 24.07 -4.11 -11.61
CA THR A 523 24.93 -5.30 -11.81
C THR A 523 25.29 -5.46 -13.29
N LYS A 524 26.23 -6.35 -13.61
CA LYS A 524 26.60 -6.63 -15.00
C LYS A 524 25.42 -7.21 -15.79
N SER A 525 24.62 -8.09 -15.18
CA SER A 525 23.41 -8.65 -15.77
C SER A 525 22.38 -7.57 -16.13
N ILE A 526 22.14 -6.62 -15.20
CA ILE A 526 21.23 -5.49 -15.42
C ILE A 526 21.76 -4.60 -16.56
N THR A 527 23.04 -4.27 -16.55
CA THR A 527 23.66 -3.46 -17.60
C THR A 527 23.59 -4.15 -18.97
N PHE A 528 23.78 -5.47 -19.02
CA PHE A 528 23.61 -6.26 -20.25
C PHE A 528 22.17 -6.16 -20.78
N LEU A 529 21.18 -6.36 -19.93
CA LEU A 529 19.76 -6.27 -20.30
C LEU A 529 19.41 -4.88 -20.82
N GLN A 530 19.80 -3.82 -20.11
CA GLN A 530 19.52 -2.43 -20.51
C GLN A 530 20.08 -2.11 -21.90
N LYS A 531 21.24 -2.66 -22.27
CA LYS A 531 21.86 -2.42 -23.57
C LYS A 531 21.22 -3.20 -24.72
N ASN A 532 20.67 -4.41 -24.43
CA ASN A 532 20.32 -5.37 -25.47
C ASN A 532 18.82 -5.66 -25.61
N ILE A 533 17.98 -5.25 -24.63
CA ILE A 533 16.57 -5.60 -24.58
C ILE A 533 15.73 -4.88 -25.65
N GLY A 534 16.10 -3.66 -26.03
CA GLY A 534 15.29 -2.83 -26.93
C GLY A 534 13.88 -2.62 -26.42
N TYR A 535 12.88 -2.92 -27.25
CA TYR A 535 11.45 -2.85 -26.89
C TYR A 535 10.86 -4.19 -26.46
N SER A 536 11.67 -5.26 -26.43
CA SER A 536 11.27 -6.61 -26.03
C SER A 536 11.19 -6.72 -24.51
N ARG A 537 10.86 -7.91 -24.00
CA ARG A 537 10.59 -8.15 -22.57
C ARG A 537 11.50 -9.23 -22.01
N ILE A 538 11.64 -9.20 -20.68
CA ILE A 538 12.29 -10.28 -19.90
C ILE A 538 11.23 -11.14 -19.21
N MET A 539 11.64 -12.35 -18.83
CA MET A 539 10.92 -13.27 -17.95
C MET A 539 11.92 -14.01 -17.06
N SER A 540 11.62 -14.11 -15.76
CA SER A 540 12.43 -14.87 -14.81
C SER A 540 11.84 -16.26 -14.56
N LEU A 541 12.63 -17.31 -14.78
CA LEU A 541 12.19 -18.68 -14.58
C LEU A 541 12.30 -19.13 -13.12
N ASP A 542 13.00 -18.36 -12.29
CA ASP A 542 13.14 -18.60 -10.85
C ASP A 542 12.67 -17.37 -10.05
N ASN A 543 11.86 -17.59 -9.02
CA ASN A 543 11.34 -16.52 -8.17
C ASN A 543 12.40 -15.76 -7.36
N ARG A 544 13.63 -16.28 -7.32
CA ARG A 544 14.79 -15.65 -6.67
C ARG A 544 15.56 -14.72 -7.60
N ILE A 545 15.13 -14.55 -8.86
CA ILE A 545 15.79 -13.68 -9.82
C ILE A 545 14.92 -12.46 -10.08
N PHE A 546 15.53 -11.30 -10.06
CA PHE A 546 14.99 -10.03 -10.52
C PHE A 546 13.55 -9.78 -10.05
N PRO A 547 13.35 -9.35 -8.79
CA PRO A 547 12.00 -9.23 -8.21
C PRO A 547 11.05 -8.47 -9.12
N PRO A 548 9.79 -8.90 -9.27
CA PRO A 548 8.80 -8.19 -10.05
C PRO A 548 8.71 -6.71 -9.65
N ASN A 549 8.51 -5.82 -10.61
CA ASN A 549 8.52 -4.35 -10.54
C ASN A 549 9.92 -3.69 -10.46
N PHE A 550 11.02 -4.41 -10.26
CA PHE A 550 12.36 -3.81 -10.42
C PHE A 550 12.64 -3.42 -11.88
N SER A 551 11.97 -4.07 -12.81
CA SER A 551 11.82 -3.68 -14.22
C SER A 551 11.52 -2.18 -14.38
N ILE A 552 10.69 -1.59 -13.52
CA ILE A 552 10.36 -0.15 -13.53
C ILE A 552 11.62 0.71 -13.25
N ILE A 553 12.39 0.35 -12.23
CA ILE A 553 13.55 1.13 -11.79
C ILE A 553 14.63 1.15 -12.89
N TYR A 554 14.89 -0.01 -13.47
CA TYR A 554 15.92 -0.14 -14.49
C TYR A 554 15.43 0.12 -15.92
N LYS A 555 14.11 0.41 -16.08
CA LYS A 555 13.43 0.62 -17.38
C LYS A 555 13.62 -0.57 -18.33
N ILE A 556 13.55 -1.78 -17.80
CA ILE A 556 13.61 -3.04 -18.53
C ILE A 556 12.20 -3.63 -18.58
N PRO A 557 11.52 -3.68 -19.76
CA PRO A 557 10.17 -4.22 -19.84
C PRO A 557 10.12 -5.70 -19.43
N SER A 558 9.09 -6.08 -18.66
CA SER A 558 8.88 -7.46 -18.19
C SER A 558 7.43 -7.88 -18.42
N ILE A 559 7.23 -9.18 -18.58
CA ILE A 559 5.90 -9.78 -18.53
C ILE A 559 5.43 -10.00 -17.09
N GLU A 560 6.35 -9.95 -16.14
CA GLU A 560 6.08 -10.12 -14.71
C GLU A 560 5.62 -8.82 -14.08
N GLY A 561 5.03 -8.94 -12.89
CA GLY A 561 4.67 -7.79 -12.09
C GLY A 561 4.09 -8.17 -10.74
N TYR A 562 4.12 -7.23 -9.81
CA TYR A 562 3.56 -7.34 -8.48
C TYR A 562 2.58 -6.20 -8.22
N ASP A 563 1.29 -6.45 -8.46
CA ASP A 563 0.18 -5.52 -8.19
C ASP A 563 -1.09 -6.31 -7.83
N PRO A 564 -1.76 -5.99 -6.72
CA PRO A 564 -3.06 -6.58 -6.41
C PRO A 564 -4.14 -6.30 -7.46
N MET A 565 -3.95 -5.29 -8.30
CA MET A 565 -4.89 -4.84 -9.33
C MET A 565 -4.30 -4.99 -10.74
N TYR A 566 -3.80 -6.16 -11.13
CA TYR A 566 -3.43 -6.39 -12.53
C TYR A 566 -4.67 -6.54 -13.42
N LEU A 567 -4.54 -6.22 -14.72
CA LEU A 567 -5.63 -6.32 -15.70
C LEU A 567 -6.11 -7.77 -15.83
N ARG A 568 -7.43 -7.97 -15.73
CA ARG A 568 -8.04 -9.30 -15.80
C ARG A 568 -7.67 -10.05 -17.07
N ARG A 569 -7.77 -9.40 -18.24
CA ARG A 569 -7.44 -10.00 -19.54
C ARG A 569 -5.99 -10.47 -19.61
N TYR A 570 -5.07 -9.72 -18.99
CA TYR A 570 -3.67 -10.10 -18.92
C TYR A 570 -3.48 -11.34 -18.03
N GLY A 571 -4.10 -11.34 -16.85
CA GLY A 571 -4.08 -12.51 -15.95
C GLY A 571 -4.67 -13.76 -16.60
N GLU A 572 -5.82 -13.63 -17.28
CA GLU A 572 -6.47 -14.70 -18.05
C GLU A 572 -5.52 -15.27 -19.12
N LEU A 573 -4.85 -14.42 -19.91
CA LEU A 573 -3.90 -14.86 -20.96
C LEU A 573 -2.71 -15.62 -20.40
N ILE A 574 -2.09 -15.11 -19.34
CA ILE A 574 -0.94 -15.77 -18.70
C ILE A 574 -1.37 -17.08 -18.03
N THR A 575 -2.56 -17.13 -17.41
CA THR A 575 -3.11 -18.38 -16.85
C THR A 575 -3.32 -19.43 -17.91
N ALA A 576 -3.91 -19.08 -19.05
CA ALA A 576 -4.06 -20.02 -20.17
C ALA A 576 -2.71 -20.49 -20.72
N SER A 577 -1.72 -19.58 -20.79
CA SER A 577 -0.34 -19.93 -21.17
C SER A 577 0.31 -20.95 -20.21
N GLU A 578 0.17 -20.75 -18.89
CA GLU A 578 0.68 -21.68 -17.87
C GLU A 578 -0.04 -23.04 -17.87
N ARG A 579 -1.35 -23.05 -18.18
CA ARG A 579 -2.14 -24.27 -18.29
C ARG A 579 -1.96 -25.00 -19.62
N GLY A 580 -1.39 -24.36 -20.63
CA GLY A 580 -1.26 -24.90 -21.98
C GLY A 580 -2.60 -25.14 -22.67
N ALA A 581 -3.68 -24.47 -22.27
CA ALA A 581 -5.06 -24.66 -22.72
C ALA A 581 -5.84 -23.35 -22.70
N PRO A 582 -6.95 -23.21 -23.46
CA PRO A 582 -7.80 -22.02 -23.48
C PRO A 582 -8.65 -21.86 -22.21
N ASP A 583 -8.15 -22.27 -21.05
CA ASP A 583 -8.82 -22.20 -19.77
C ASP A 583 -8.44 -20.90 -19.04
N ILE A 584 -9.40 -19.97 -19.02
CA ILE A 584 -9.31 -18.64 -18.41
C ILE A 584 -10.16 -18.53 -17.12
N SER A 585 -10.55 -19.66 -16.54
CA SER A 585 -11.37 -19.67 -15.32
C SER A 585 -10.55 -19.33 -14.06
N PRO A 586 -11.12 -18.57 -13.11
CA PRO A 586 -10.51 -18.40 -11.79
C PRO A 586 -10.49 -19.73 -10.98
N PRO A 587 -9.58 -19.89 -10.03
CA PRO A 587 -8.52 -18.97 -9.64
C PRO A 587 -7.37 -18.93 -10.64
N PHE A 588 -6.80 -17.74 -10.88
CA PHE A 588 -5.69 -17.58 -11.83
C PHE A 588 -4.35 -18.09 -11.30
N GLY A 589 -4.24 -18.34 -10.01
CA GLY A 589 -3.04 -18.89 -9.39
C GLY A 589 -1.96 -17.86 -9.01
N PHE A 590 -2.11 -16.62 -9.42
CA PHE A 590 -1.08 -15.59 -9.23
C PHE A 590 -1.25 -14.75 -7.97
N ASN A 591 -2.44 -14.70 -7.39
CA ASN A 591 -2.81 -13.88 -6.23
C ASN A 591 -2.51 -12.37 -6.47
N ARG A 592 -1.27 -11.93 -6.29
CA ARG A 592 -0.81 -10.52 -6.46
C ARG A 592 0.41 -10.41 -7.37
N ILE A 593 1.07 -11.52 -7.64
CA ILE A 593 2.35 -11.57 -8.36
C ILE A 593 2.17 -12.46 -9.59
N ILE A 594 2.24 -11.86 -10.77
CA ILE A 594 2.33 -12.60 -12.01
C ILE A 594 3.82 -12.89 -12.26
N SER A 595 4.20 -14.17 -12.19
CA SER A 595 5.55 -14.66 -12.41
C SER A 595 5.45 -16.04 -13.08
N PRO A 596 5.16 -16.09 -14.40
CA PRO A 596 4.99 -17.33 -15.13
C PRO A 596 6.27 -18.14 -15.16
N LYS A 597 6.16 -19.46 -15.35
CA LYS A 597 7.30 -20.41 -15.40
C LYS A 597 7.36 -21.21 -16.68
N THR A 598 6.25 -21.32 -17.39
CA THR A 598 6.15 -22.08 -18.65
C THR A 598 6.70 -21.23 -19.80
N TYR A 599 7.99 -21.34 -20.08
CA TYR A 599 8.67 -20.57 -21.11
C TYR A 599 8.45 -21.14 -22.53
N THR A 600 8.03 -22.40 -22.66
CA THR A 600 7.82 -23.09 -23.94
C THR A 600 6.49 -22.77 -24.63
N SER A 601 5.66 -21.94 -24.01
CA SER A 601 4.36 -21.53 -24.60
C SER A 601 4.57 -20.51 -25.72
N HIS A 602 3.93 -20.73 -26.89
CA HIS A 602 3.91 -19.79 -28.01
C HIS A 602 3.33 -18.40 -27.64
N ILE A 603 2.55 -18.33 -26.55
CA ILE A 603 2.07 -17.07 -25.99
C ILE A 603 3.23 -16.23 -25.43
N ILE A 604 4.24 -16.86 -24.87
CA ILE A 604 5.44 -16.18 -24.34
C ILE A 604 6.26 -15.55 -25.47
N ASP A 605 6.38 -16.24 -26.61
CA ASP A 605 7.00 -15.69 -27.80
C ASP A 605 6.20 -14.51 -28.35
N LEU A 606 4.86 -14.68 -28.45
CA LEU A 606 3.92 -13.65 -28.89
C LEU A 606 4.01 -12.38 -28.02
N ILE A 607 4.07 -12.50 -26.68
CA ILE A 607 4.21 -11.36 -25.77
C ILE A 607 5.55 -10.61 -25.96
N GLY A 608 6.50 -11.19 -26.69
CA GLY A 608 7.78 -10.58 -27.02
C GLY A 608 8.83 -10.74 -25.93
N VAL A 609 8.89 -11.90 -25.28
CA VAL A 609 9.94 -12.25 -24.33
C VAL A 609 11.21 -12.59 -25.10
N LYS A 610 12.19 -11.70 -25.05
CA LYS A 610 13.50 -11.88 -25.69
C LYS A 610 14.51 -12.56 -24.79
N TYR A 611 14.49 -12.25 -23.50
CA TYR A 611 15.47 -12.82 -22.57
C TYR A 611 14.80 -13.53 -21.41
N PHE A 612 15.25 -14.78 -21.19
CA PHE A 612 14.94 -15.58 -20.02
C PHE A 612 16.08 -15.51 -19.00
N LEU A 613 15.74 -15.28 -17.74
CA LEU A 613 16.69 -15.30 -16.62
C LEU A 613 16.50 -16.56 -15.80
N THR A 614 17.58 -17.29 -15.54
CA THR A 614 17.54 -18.57 -14.82
C THR A 614 18.78 -18.76 -13.94
N LEU A 615 18.67 -19.62 -12.91
CA LEU A 615 19.82 -20.11 -12.12
C LEU A 615 20.34 -21.46 -12.61
N ASN A 616 19.61 -22.13 -13.51
CA ASN A 616 19.98 -23.43 -14.05
C ASN A 616 20.34 -23.31 -15.53
N ASP A 617 21.12 -24.26 -16.03
CA ASP A 617 21.34 -24.39 -17.46
C ASP A 617 20.08 -24.95 -18.12
N ILE A 618 19.75 -24.41 -19.31
CA ILE A 618 18.62 -24.84 -20.15
C ILE A 618 19.19 -25.50 -21.40
N ASN A 619 18.72 -26.70 -21.69
CA ASN A 619 19.05 -27.41 -22.92
C ASN A 619 17.83 -27.38 -23.87
N ASP A 620 17.71 -26.31 -24.62
CA ASP A 620 16.62 -26.07 -25.57
C ASP A 620 17.18 -25.35 -26.80
N SER A 621 16.97 -25.91 -27.99
CA SER A 621 17.51 -25.38 -29.24
C SER A 621 16.94 -24.03 -29.65
N SER A 622 15.76 -23.65 -29.14
CA SER A 622 15.15 -22.33 -29.34
C SER A 622 15.78 -21.23 -28.49
N LEU A 623 16.66 -21.61 -27.53
CA LEU A 623 17.29 -20.70 -26.58
C LEU A 623 18.80 -20.68 -26.72
N LYS A 624 19.41 -19.50 -26.71
CA LYS A 624 20.85 -19.30 -26.78
C LYS A 624 21.36 -18.63 -25.53
N LYS A 625 22.27 -19.26 -24.77
CA LYS A 625 22.93 -18.62 -23.63
C LYS A 625 23.81 -17.45 -24.14
N VAL A 626 23.51 -16.23 -23.67
CA VAL A 626 24.17 -15.01 -24.13
C VAL A 626 24.96 -14.29 -23.04
N PHE A 627 24.65 -14.56 -21.77
CA PHE A 627 25.34 -13.90 -20.65
C PHE A 627 25.26 -14.73 -19.36
N GLN A 628 26.26 -14.56 -18.49
CA GLN A 628 26.26 -15.13 -17.13
C GLN A 628 26.99 -14.22 -16.15
N GLU A 629 26.42 -14.04 -14.96
CA GLU A 629 27.05 -13.39 -13.80
C GLU A 629 26.78 -14.25 -12.56
N GLY A 630 27.83 -14.91 -12.02
CA GLY A 630 27.67 -15.86 -10.94
C GLY A 630 26.73 -17.00 -11.31
N GLU A 631 25.67 -17.18 -10.51
CA GLU A 631 24.64 -18.18 -10.78
C GLU A 631 23.59 -17.70 -11.79
N THR A 632 23.45 -16.38 -12.00
CA THR A 632 22.47 -15.82 -12.93
C THR A 632 22.89 -16.01 -14.38
N ARG A 633 22.06 -16.66 -15.17
CA ARG A 633 22.23 -16.93 -16.60
C ARG A 633 21.13 -16.21 -17.39
N ILE A 634 21.50 -15.69 -18.56
CA ILE A 634 20.56 -15.04 -19.48
C ILE A 634 20.60 -15.82 -20.82
N TYR A 635 19.41 -16.26 -21.22
CA TYR A 635 19.18 -16.94 -22.49
C TYR A 635 18.37 -16.05 -23.42
N GLU A 636 18.77 -15.93 -24.68
CA GLU A 636 18.05 -15.25 -25.73
C GLU A 636 17.06 -16.21 -26.38
N ASN A 637 15.81 -15.78 -26.52
CA ASN A 637 14.75 -16.48 -27.24
C ASN A 637 14.87 -16.16 -28.74
N LEU A 638 15.10 -17.18 -29.54
CA LEU A 638 15.23 -17.06 -31.00
C LEU A 638 13.87 -16.96 -31.72
N GLU A 639 12.77 -17.34 -31.04
CA GLU A 639 11.40 -17.34 -31.56
C GLU A 639 10.61 -16.08 -31.21
N VAL A 640 11.24 -15.09 -30.58
CA VAL A 640 10.59 -13.85 -30.10
C VAL A 640 9.88 -13.10 -31.22
N PHE A 641 8.67 -12.61 -30.96
CA PHE A 641 7.93 -11.73 -31.86
C PHE A 641 8.42 -10.27 -31.78
N PRO A 642 8.40 -9.54 -32.91
CA PRO A 642 8.67 -8.09 -32.88
C PRO A 642 7.61 -7.36 -32.05
N LYS A 643 8.00 -6.21 -31.50
CA LYS A 643 7.07 -5.34 -30.74
C LYS A 643 5.93 -4.80 -31.57
N VAL A 644 6.20 -4.55 -32.85
CA VAL A 644 5.22 -4.06 -33.83
C VAL A 644 5.46 -4.75 -35.15
N PHE A 645 4.39 -5.21 -35.81
CA PHE A 645 4.49 -5.92 -37.11
C PHE A 645 3.15 -5.90 -37.85
N PHE A 646 3.21 -6.08 -39.16
CA PHE A 646 2.04 -6.29 -40.00
C PHE A 646 1.71 -7.78 -40.09
N VAL A 647 0.43 -8.09 -40.18
CA VAL A 647 -0.07 -9.43 -40.52
C VAL A 647 -0.79 -9.42 -41.86
N SER A 648 -0.78 -10.59 -42.56
CA SER A 648 -1.41 -10.74 -43.86
C SER A 648 -2.91 -11.06 -43.82
N SER A 649 -3.44 -11.45 -42.64
CA SER A 649 -4.86 -11.75 -42.49
C SER A 649 -5.33 -11.52 -41.05
N THR A 650 -6.66 -11.39 -40.91
CA THR A 650 -7.31 -11.24 -39.59
C THR A 650 -8.40 -12.29 -39.44
N HIS A 651 -8.47 -12.92 -38.24
CA HIS A 651 -9.56 -13.80 -37.85
C HIS A 651 -10.46 -13.10 -36.83
N PHE A 652 -11.76 -13.09 -37.12
CA PHE A 652 -12.74 -12.53 -36.21
C PHE A 652 -12.98 -13.42 -35.01
N ALA A 653 -12.98 -12.83 -33.80
CA ALA A 653 -13.44 -13.47 -32.60
C ALA A 653 -14.69 -12.76 -32.05
N LYS A 654 -15.80 -13.50 -31.89
CA LYS A 654 -17.08 -12.94 -31.41
C LYS A 654 -17.01 -12.45 -29.95
N ASP A 655 -16.19 -13.09 -29.15
CA ASP A 655 -15.98 -12.77 -27.72
C ASP A 655 -14.62 -13.27 -27.22
N LYS A 656 -14.34 -13.03 -25.95
CA LYS A 656 -13.07 -13.42 -25.32
C LYS A 656 -12.84 -14.95 -25.30
N ASN A 657 -13.88 -15.75 -25.12
CA ASN A 657 -13.76 -17.20 -25.05
C ASN A 657 -13.41 -17.76 -26.43
N HIS A 658 -14.03 -17.23 -27.48
CA HIS A 658 -13.68 -17.56 -28.86
C HIS A 658 -12.27 -17.07 -29.22
N ALA A 659 -11.85 -15.90 -28.75
CA ALA A 659 -10.50 -15.40 -29.01
C ALA A 659 -9.40 -16.28 -28.38
N ILE A 660 -9.58 -16.73 -27.14
CA ILE A 660 -8.61 -17.62 -26.49
C ILE A 660 -8.62 -19.03 -27.11
N ASP A 661 -9.80 -19.53 -27.51
CA ASP A 661 -9.93 -20.81 -28.20
C ASP A 661 -9.18 -20.80 -29.54
N LEU A 662 -9.34 -19.74 -30.35
CA LEU A 662 -8.58 -19.57 -31.58
C LEU A 662 -7.07 -19.55 -31.36
N LEU A 663 -6.59 -18.92 -30.29
CA LEU A 663 -5.15 -18.84 -29.97
C LEU A 663 -4.55 -20.21 -29.64
N PHE A 664 -5.29 -21.10 -28.96
CA PHE A 664 -4.78 -22.38 -28.47
C PHE A 664 -5.16 -23.58 -29.35
N ASN A 665 -6.42 -23.69 -29.75
CA ASN A 665 -6.91 -24.89 -30.42
C ASN A 665 -6.70 -24.86 -31.94
N GLN A 666 -6.80 -23.68 -32.58
CA GLN A 666 -6.53 -23.55 -34.00
C GLN A 666 -5.09 -23.21 -34.35
N GLN A 667 -4.32 -22.76 -33.36
CA GLN A 667 -2.89 -22.42 -33.43
C GLN A 667 -2.48 -21.72 -34.75
N PRO A 668 -3.14 -20.61 -35.15
CA PRO A 668 -2.83 -19.94 -36.36
C PRO A 668 -1.39 -19.43 -36.32
N ASN A 669 -0.74 -19.33 -37.48
CA ASN A 669 0.56 -18.67 -37.57
C ASN A 669 0.41 -17.17 -37.22
N LEU A 670 0.60 -16.84 -35.95
CA LEU A 670 0.39 -15.47 -35.43
C LEU A 670 1.38 -14.43 -36.01
N ARG A 671 2.41 -14.87 -36.77
CA ARG A 671 3.28 -13.97 -37.53
C ARG A 671 2.57 -13.46 -38.80
N SER A 672 1.57 -14.17 -39.28
CA SER A 672 0.81 -13.81 -40.47
C SER A 672 -0.68 -13.57 -40.24
N VAL A 673 -1.21 -13.95 -39.07
CA VAL A 673 -2.63 -13.87 -38.73
C VAL A 673 -2.81 -13.16 -37.39
N ALA A 674 -3.73 -12.22 -37.31
CA ALA A 674 -4.16 -11.63 -36.05
C ALA A 674 -5.61 -12.04 -35.70
N ILE A 675 -5.85 -12.39 -34.42
CA ILE A 675 -7.20 -12.62 -33.92
C ILE A 675 -7.74 -11.31 -33.39
N VAL A 676 -8.88 -10.85 -33.93
CA VAL A 676 -9.43 -9.52 -33.66
C VAL A 676 -10.83 -9.60 -33.10
N GLU A 677 -11.05 -9.02 -31.92
CA GLU A 677 -12.37 -8.92 -31.28
C GLU A 677 -13.11 -7.67 -31.76
N GLY A 678 -14.44 -7.80 -31.96
CA GLY A 678 -15.31 -6.67 -32.30
C GLY A 678 -15.15 -6.13 -33.70
N LEU A 679 -14.55 -6.88 -34.62
CA LEU A 679 -14.50 -6.54 -36.05
C LEU A 679 -15.92 -6.61 -36.64
N PRO A 680 -16.39 -5.64 -37.44
CA PRO A 680 -17.62 -5.79 -38.22
C PRO A 680 -17.58 -7.05 -39.09
N SER A 681 -18.71 -7.74 -39.19
CA SER A 681 -18.79 -9.01 -39.94
C SER A 681 -18.37 -8.91 -41.39
N GLU A 682 -18.56 -7.78 -42.01
CA GLU A 682 -18.14 -7.43 -43.38
C GLU A 682 -16.60 -7.39 -43.56
N TYR A 683 -15.83 -7.16 -42.47
CA TYR A 683 -14.37 -7.24 -42.46
C TYR A 683 -13.82 -8.56 -41.93
N ALA A 684 -14.70 -9.44 -41.39
CA ALA A 684 -14.31 -10.72 -40.78
C ALA A 684 -13.70 -11.72 -41.79
N PHE A 685 -13.88 -11.45 -43.11
CA PHE A 685 -13.45 -12.33 -44.19
C PHE A 685 -12.47 -11.65 -45.16
N VAL A 686 -11.78 -10.59 -44.76
CA VAL A 686 -10.65 -10.11 -45.55
C VAL A 686 -9.49 -11.11 -45.43
N THR A 687 -9.75 -12.34 -45.86
CA THR A 687 -8.70 -13.27 -46.32
C THR A 687 -8.18 -12.76 -47.64
N ASN A 688 -7.70 -11.51 -47.68
CA ASN A 688 -6.91 -11.08 -48.81
C ASN A 688 -5.51 -11.63 -48.59
N SER A 689 -5.20 -12.70 -49.29
CA SER A 689 -3.84 -13.19 -49.57
C SER A 689 -2.90 -12.08 -50.09
N ASN A 690 -3.40 -10.87 -50.23
CA ASN A 690 -2.75 -9.65 -50.71
C ASN A 690 -2.63 -8.53 -49.65
N LEU A 691 -2.93 -8.76 -48.36
CA LEU A 691 -2.50 -7.81 -47.31
C LEU A 691 -0.97 -7.80 -47.36
N GLY A 692 -0.40 -6.75 -47.92
CA GLY A 692 1.05 -6.68 -48.16
C GLY A 692 1.80 -6.68 -46.84
N ILE A 693 2.91 -7.40 -46.83
CA ILE A 693 3.88 -7.35 -45.69
C ILE A 693 4.49 -5.95 -45.71
N GLY A 694 3.95 -5.06 -44.87
CA GLY A 694 4.49 -3.72 -44.63
C GLY A 694 5.67 -3.78 -43.67
N VAL A 695 6.50 -2.74 -43.67
CA VAL A 695 7.54 -2.52 -42.66
C VAL A 695 7.05 -1.51 -41.64
N ALA A 696 7.22 -1.81 -40.38
CA ALA A 696 6.89 -0.90 -39.28
C ALA A 696 8.13 -0.68 -38.39
N SER A 697 8.42 0.55 -38.02
CA SER A 697 9.53 0.92 -37.13
C SER A 697 9.08 1.88 -36.02
N ILE A 698 9.42 1.57 -34.80
CA ILE A 698 9.15 2.44 -33.66
C ILE A 698 10.18 3.57 -33.64
N LYS A 699 9.74 4.81 -33.74
CA LYS A 699 10.59 6.01 -33.71
C LYS A 699 10.66 6.61 -32.31
N GLN A 700 9.58 6.44 -31.55
CA GLN A 700 9.52 6.91 -30.16
C GLN A 700 8.68 5.93 -29.33
N TYR A 701 9.19 5.58 -28.18
CA TYR A 701 8.46 4.77 -27.19
C TYR A 701 8.59 5.44 -25.82
N ARG A 702 7.51 6.05 -25.38
CA ARG A 702 7.39 6.68 -24.05
C ARG A 702 6.20 6.11 -23.30
N GLU A 703 6.13 6.40 -22.02
CA GLU A 703 5.10 5.89 -21.14
C GLU A 703 3.68 6.16 -21.67
N ASN A 704 3.41 7.40 -22.14
CA ASN A 704 2.08 7.81 -22.60
C ASN A 704 1.96 7.97 -24.12
N LYS A 705 3.02 7.71 -24.90
CA LYS A 705 3.03 7.97 -26.34
C LYS A 705 3.99 7.06 -27.09
N ILE A 706 3.48 6.44 -28.16
CA ILE A 706 4.28 5.61 -29.08
C ILE A 706 4.12 6.18 -30.50
N VAL A 707 5.24 6.42 -31.19
CA VAL A 707 5.26 6.88 -32.58
C VAL A 707 5.87 5.78 -33.43
N ILE A 708 5.14 5.37 -34.47
CA ILE A 708 5.52 4.31 -35.38
C ILE A 708 5.48 4.89 -36.81
N GLU A 709 6.49 4.63 -37.61
CA GLU A 709 6.48 4.87 -39.06
C GLU A 709 6.28 3.53 -39.76
N THR A 710 5.39 3.56 -40.76
CA THR A 710 5.07 2.39 -41.56
C THR A 710 5.23 2.68 -43.04
N THR A 711 5.55 1.66 -43.83
CA THR A 711 5.51 1.68 -45.30
C THR A 711 4.96 0.34 -45.77
N ASN A 712 3.82 0.38 -46.45
CA ASN A 712 3.11 -0.80 -46.95
C ASN A 712 2.50 -0.56 -48.31
N LYS A 713 2.69 -1.54 -49.19
CA LYS A 713 2.19 -1.45 -50.59
C LYS A 713 0.68 -1.55 -50.69
N TYR A 714 0.05 -2.29 -49.81
CA TYR A 714 -1.40 -2.51 -49.70
C TYR A 714 -1.88 -2.19 -48.30
N SER A 715 -3.17 -1.93 -48.13
CA SER A 715 -3.76 -1.80 -46.79
C SER A 715 -3.43 -3.04 -45.97
N GLY A 716 -3.07 -2.85 -44.70
CA GLY A 716 -2.63 -3.93 -43.82
C GLY A 716 -3.16 -3.79 -42.39
N PHE A 717 -3.03 -4.84 -41.61
CA PHE A 717 -3.36 -4.80 -40.18
C PHE A 717 -2.07 -4.79 -39.36
N LEU A 718 -1.86 -3.72 -38.59
CA LEU A 718 -0.70 -3.52 -37.75
C LEU A 718 -1.02 -3.98 -36.33
N VAL A 719 -0.17 -4.87 -35.78
CA VAL A 719 -0.26 -5.35 -34.40
C VAL A 719 0.82 -4.67 -33.56
N LEU A 720 0.42 -4.12 -32.42
CA LEU A 720 1.30 -3.57 -31.40
C LEU A 720 1.17 -4.41 -30.12
N MET A 721 2.26 -5.08 -29.72
CA MET A 721 2.30 -6.02 -28.60
C MET A 721 2.38 -5.29 -27.24
N ASP A 722 1.44 -4.38 -26.97
CA ASP A 722 1.17 -3.76 -25.69
C ASP A 722 -0.26 -3.99 -25.23
N SER A 723 -0.46 -4.17 -23.92
CA SER A 723 -1.77 -4.44 -23.35
C SER A 723 -2.81 -3.41 -23.77
N TYR A 724 -3.95 -3.89 -24.24
CA TYR A 724 -5.10 -3.04 -24.57
C TYR A 724 -5.70 -2.43 -23.30
N TYR A 725 -5.95 -1.13 -23.36
CA TYR A 725 -6.67 -0.40 -22.31
C TYR A 725 -7.51 0.72 -22.92
N PRO A 726 -8.74 0.98 -22.44
CA PRO A 726 -9.68 1.90 -23.12
C PRO A 726 -9.16 3.34 -23.30
N SER A 727 -8.31 3.84 -22.39
CA SER A 727 -7.78 5.21 -22.50
C SER A 727 -6.79 5.42 -23.64
N TRP A 728 -6.31 4.35 -24.29
CA TRP A 728 -5.44 4.49 -25.46
C TRP A 728 -6.21 4.86 -26.72
N LYS A 729 -5.70 5.82 -27.45
CA LYS A 729 -6.20 6.33 -28.74
C LYS A 729 -5.10 6.19 -29.79
N ALA A 730 -5.48 6.14 -31.07
CA ALA A 730 -4.53 6.08 -32.18
C ALA A 730 -4.88 7.09 -33.25
N GLN A 731 -3.86 7.59 -33.92
CA GLN A 731 -3.97 8.46 -35.09
C GLN A 731 -3.05 7.95 -36.21
N ILE A 732 -3.51 8.03 -37.44
CA ILE A 732 -2.74 7.83 -38.67
C ILE A 732 -2.69 9.19 -39.38
N ASP A 733 -1.48 9.74 -39.55
CA ASP A 733 -1.23 11.05 -40.17
C ASP A 733 -2.05 12.21 -39.57
N GLY A 734 -2.42 12.10 -38.30
CA GLY A 734 -3.23 13.07 -37.55
C GLY A 734 -4.72 12.74 -37.47
N GLU A 735 -5.23 11.81 -38.27
CA GLU A 735 -6.63 11.39 -38.26
C GLU A 735 -6.85 10.24 -37.26
N ASN A 736 -7.91 10.33 -36.46
CA ASN A 736 -8.23 9.32 -35.47
C ASN A 736 -8.59 7.97 -36.12
N THR A 737 -8.07 6.88 -35.59
CA THR A 737 -8.40 5.51 -35.99
C THR A 737 -8.79 4.67 -34.80
N PHE A 738 -9.58 3.61 -35.05
CA PHE A 738 -10.04 2.71 -33.98
C PHE A 738 -8.95 1.71 -33.64
N ILE A 739 -8.76 1.46 -32.33
CA ILE A 739 -7.87 0.42 -31.79
C ILE A 739 -8.69 -0.84 -31.49
N TYR A 740 -8.42 -1.91 -32.23
CA TYR A 740 -9.03 -3.21 -32.02
C TYR A 740 -8.29 -3.98 -30.96
N ARG A 741 -9.02 -4.71 -30.11
CA ARG A 741 -8.41 -5.70 -29.22
C ARG A 741 -7.97 -6.89 -30.06
N THR A 742 -6.67 -7.17 -30.02
CA THR A 742 -5.98 -8.10 -30.91
C THR A 742 -5.26 -9.16 -30.10
N ASN A 743 -5.28 -10.42 -30.60
CA ASN A 743 -4.63 -11.55 -29.94
C ASN A 743 -4.93 -11.59 -28.44
N TYR A 744 -6.21 -11.47 -28.09
CA TYR A 744 -6.77 -11.49 -26.75
C TYR A 744 -6.53 -10.25 -25.88
N ASN A 745 -5.29 -9.69 -25.86
CA ASN A 745 -4.95 -8.64 -24.87
C ASN A 745 -4.21 -7.44 -25.49
N PHE A 746 -3.88 -7.44 -26.77
CA PHE A 746 -3.01 -6.45 -27.39
C PHE A 746 -3.78 -5.46 -28.28
N ARG A 747 -3.07 -4.54 -28.93
CA ARG A 747 -3.64 -3.49 -29.77
C ARG A 747 -3.39 -3.79 -31.25
N GLY A 748 -4.37 -3.51 -32.10
CA GLY A 748 -4.21 -3.56 -33.53
C GLY A 748 -5.00 -2.46 -34.22
N ILE A 749 -4.55 -2.03 -35.39
CA ILE A 749 -5.21 -1.05 -36.21
C ILE A 749 -5.10 -1.42 -37.68
N PHE A 750 -6.09 -1.01 -38.50
CA PHE A 750 -5.96 -1.02 -39.97
C PHE A 750 -5.14 0.19 -40.41
N VAL A 751 -4.21 -0.04 -41.33
CA VAL A 751 -3.34 0.99 -41.93
C VAL A 751 -3.54 1.00 -43.44
N PRO A 752 -3.88 2.12 -44.05
CA PRO A 752 -4.01 2.25 -45.51
C PRO A 752 -2.69 1.91 -46.23
N ALA A 753 -2.74 1.72 -47.55
CA ALA A 753 -1.54 1.61 -48.39
C ALA A 753 -0.78 2.93 -48.39
N GLY A 754 0.55 2.87 -48.32
CA GLY A 754 1.40 4.06 -48.31
C GLY A 754 2.44 4.09 -47.20
N SER A 755 3.03 5.26 -47.01
CA SER A 755 3.92 5.57 -45.90
C SER A 755 3.18 6.44 -44.92
N HIS A 756 3.06 5.99 -43.66
CA HIS A 756 2.24 6.62 -42.65
C HIS A 756 2.99 6.81 -41.32
N LYS A 757 2.63 7.91 -40.64
CA LYS A 757 3.03 8.16 -39.27
C LYS A 757 1.87 7.84 -38.33
N ILE A 758 2.08 6.81 -37.48
CA ILE A 758 1.07 6.34 -36.55
C ILE A 758 1.46 6.81 -35.12
N ILE A 759 0.51 7.35 -34.41
CA ILE A 759 0.70 7.81 -33.03
C ILE A 759 -0.32 7.10 -32.14
N PHE A 760 0.16 6.26 -31.25
CA PHE A 760 -0.64 5.79 -30.12
C PHE A 760 -0.37 6.72 -28.92
N PHE A 761 -1.41 7.16 -28.25
CA PHE A 761 -1.31 8.01 -27.06
C PHE A 761 -2.42 7.71 -26.07
N THR A 762 -2.17 8.01 -24.79
CA THR A 762 -3.18 7.86 -23.74
C THR A 762 -3.44 9.18 -23.04
N SER A 763 -4.69 9.38 -22.63
CA SER A 763 -5.17 10.56 -21.89
C SER A 763 -6.08 10.10 -20.75
N LEU A 764 -6.35 10.99 -19.79
CA LEU A 764 -7.29 10.71 -18.69
C LEU A 764 -8.74 10.60 -19.14
N ILE A 765 -9.08 11.18 -20.29
CA ILE A 765 -10.42 11.24 -20.87
C ILE A 765 -10.32 11.03 -22.38
#